data_6b94a1bee0965958f60a2364555cf5b8
#
_entry.id   6b94a1bee0965958f60a2364555cf5b8
#
_cell.length_a   1.000
_cell.length_b   1.000
_cell.length_c   1.000
_cell.angle_alpha   90.00
_cell.angle_beta   90.00
_cell.angle_gamma   90.00
#
_symmetry.space_group_name_H-M   'P 1'
#
loop_
_entity.id
_entity.type
_entity.pdbx_description
1 polymer ?
#
loop_
_entity_poly.entity_id
_entity_poly.type
_entity_poly.pdbx_seq_one_letter_code
_entity_poly.pdbx_strand_id
1 'polypeptide(L)'
;MSGPVLAFDINATRGAKLTRITSAAPGDAPKRQLFDPMAASAAEVTTDPYTPKARSRAELSAIYGGFLGVDLARSDLLERMAVTGGDEITPEVIAGALSATGLTTRILRPATLTPDLWPALCEMTSGQVVLVIEQRRDAMFVYDTTCPGNRAEVQLAEFMSVFAGLVVRASVTPEELTRRHADKGRAKHWFWGEMLAFRRNIAEVALGSFVANLLAVAVALFSLQVYDRVIPHQSVATLWVLALGAGLAMLLEAFLRIARARLMDGAGRRIELAVQGLLMDRILGMRSGIKGQSPSSVFSAVREFGSVREFFTASTIGTLTDLPFIVLFLALVASIGGNVVWVLFVGGALMVLPSFFLQKKMIALTQQTQGASTKSSRLLHEVIYEADTIKSQRGEDRFRRLWGELTALSSLATSEQRKLASTLTYWSQGVQQATYVASVVTGTFMVFMGQFTVGTIIAVGILTSRTLGPLTQLAGTLARWSNVKASLEALDKVAMAEQDEDDSRTYLRRDKLKGAFELRDLVYRYDDDGERTIDIAGLAIEPGQRIAILGANGSGKSTLLKLLSGIYHPTSGRIMIDGVDMGQVMPRDLRRSIGYLSQEVRLFAGTLRDNLNLTLLERDDERLLRSLDFAGLGPFVRAHPKGLDLEIRDAGEGLSVGQRQSLGWARLWLADPAICLLDEPTAALDQALEGTIVARLETWLNGRTAIIATHRLPILQLTGRTIILQNGRMVMDGPRDDVMAQLATRKAS
;
A
#
# COMPACT_ATOMS: atom_id res chain seq x y z
N MET A 1 5.35 56.73 13.54
CA MET A 1 3.91 56.49 13.24
C MET A 1 3.79 55.07 12.78
N SER A 2 3.41 54.19 13.69
CA SER A 2 3.22 52.77 13.41
C SER A 2 1.85 52.56 12.77
N GLY A 3 1.82 52.14 11.51
CA GLY A 3 0.59 51.78 10.80
C GLY A 3 -0.06 50.54 11.46
N PRO A 4 -1.36 50.31 11.24
CA PRO A 4 -2.06 49.19 11.83
C PRO A 4 -1.56 47.87 11.27
N VAL A 5 -1.25 46.91 12.14
CA VAL A 5 -0.88 45.53 11.80
C VAL A 5 -2.17 44.74 11.57
N LEU A 6 -2.29 44.14 10.40
CA LEU A 6 -3.40 43.21 10.06
C LEU A 6 -3.13 41.84 10.67
N ALA A 7 -4.01 41.38 11.53
CA ALA A 7 -4.02 40.01 12.04
C ALA A 7 -5.32 39.33 11.69
N PHE A 8 -5.21 38.09 11.22
CA PHE A 8 -6.36 37.21 10.94
C PHE A 8 -6.70 36.42 12.19
N ASP A 9 -7.87 36.58 12.73
CA ASP A 9 -8.38 35.71 13.78
C ASP A 9 -9.19 34.57 13.17
N ILE A 10 -8.56 33.39 13.10
CA ILE A 10 -9.13 32.19 12.46
C ILE A 10 -9.89 31.33 13.49
N ASN A 11 -9.96 31.73 14.77
CA ASN A 11 -10.61 30.96 15.82
C ASN A 11 -12.15 31.13 15.88
N ALA A 12 -12.72 31.95 15.00
CA ALA A 12 -14.18 32.08 14.92
C ALA A 12 -14.76 30.98 13.98
N THR A 13 -15.57 30.13 14.52
CA THR A 13 -16.25 29.01 13.85
C THR A 13 -17.21 29.41 12.71
N ARG A 14 -17.31 30.68 12.37
CA ARG A 14 -18.04 31.21 11.21
C ARG A 14 -17.42 32.54 10.77
N GLY A 15 -16.52 32.50 9.81
CA GLY A 15 -15.96 33.65 9.09
C GLY A 15 -14.76 34.29 9.78
N ALA A 16 -13.61 34.23 9.12
CA ALA A 16 -12.43 34.98 9.56
C ALA A 16 -12.69 36.49 9.43
N LYS A 17 -12.65 37.22 10.52
CA LYS A 17 -12.70 38.69 10.50
C LYS A 17 -11.28 39.25 10.52
N LEU A 18 -11.01 40.16 9.60
CA LEU A 18 -9.86 41.06 9.70
C LEU A 18 -10.10 42.02 10.87
N THR A 19 -9.39 41.82 11.94
CA THR A 19 -9.40 42.79 13.06
C THR A 19 -8.21 43.75 12.94
N ARG A 20 -8.50 45.03 12.83
CA ARG A 20 -7.49 46.06 13.00
C ARG A 20 -6.99 46.05 14.45
N ILE A 21 -5.76 45.67 14.67
CA ILE A 21 -5.11 45.80 15.96
C ILE A 21 -4.58 47.22 16.08
N THR A 22 -5.32 48.08 16.77
CA THR A 22 -4.78 49.35 17.25
C THR A 22 -3.81 49.05 18.41
N SER A 23 -2.58 49.56 18.34
CA SER A 23 -1.59 49.45 19.38
C SER A 23 -2.12 50.00 20.70
N ALA A 24 -2.40 49.15 21.66
CA ALA A 24 -2.66 49.56 23.03
C ALA A 24 -1.35 49.94 23.70
N ALA A 25 -1.35 51.06 24.40
CA ALA A 25 -0.23 51.54 25.19
C ALA A 25 0.12 50.56 26.33
N PRO A 26 1.41 50.48 26.77
CA PRO A 26 1.82 49.55 27.82
C PRO A 26 1.34 50.07 29.19
N GLY A 27 0.34 49.40 29.74
CA GLY A 27 -0.08 49.69 31.11
C GLY A 27 -1.53 49.26 31.33
N ASP A 28 -1.72 47.96 31.55
CA ASP A 28 -2.67 47.34 32.49
C ASP A 28 -2.73 45.83 32.20
N ALA A 29 -2.03 45.07 33.01
CA ALA A 29 -2.15 43.63 33.05
C ALA A 29 -3.50 43.23 33.70
N PRO A 30 -4.36 42.47 33.05
CA PRO A 30 -5.57 41.99 33.71
C PRO A 30 -5.21 41.03 34.83
N LYS A 31 -5.70 41.34 36.04
CA LYS A 31 -5.62 40.50 37.23
C LYS A 31 -6.11 39.08 36.90
N ARG A 32 -5.29 38.08 37.19
CA ARG A 32 -5.69 36.65 37.16
C ARG A 32 -6.93 36.49 38.05
N GLN A 33 -8.05 36.20 37.45
CA GLN A 33 -9.20 35.64 38.18
C GLN A 33 -8.85 34.21 38.59
N LEU A 34 -8.96 33.92 39.87
CA LEU A 34 -8.84 32.56 40.40
C LEU A 34 -9.86 31.64 39.73
N PHE A 35 -9.39 30.53 39.31
CA PHE A 35 -10.18 29.45 38.74
C PHE A 35 -11.26 29.01 39.75
N ASP A 36 -12.53 29.12 39.39
CA ASP A 36 -13.64 28.60 40.17
C ASP A 36 -13.90 27.16 39.65
N PRO A 37 -13.61 26.10 40.44
CA PRO A 37 -13.76 24.72 40.00
C PRO A 37 -15.20 24.28 39.80
N MET A 38 -16.21 25.06 40.17
CA MET A 38 -17.64 24.73 39.99
C MET A 38 -18.25 25.32 38.69
N ALA A 39 -17.58 26.23 38.01
CA ALA A 39 -18.06 26.77 36.73
C ALA A 39 -17.66 25.90 35.52
N ALA A 40 -16.87 24.85 35.73
CA ALA A 40 -16.36 23.98 34.66
C ALA A 40 -17.35 22.85 34.24
N SER A 41 -18.56 22.80 34.77
CA SER A 41 -19.49 21.69 34.50
C SER A 41 -20.46 21.90 33.31
N ALA A 42 -20.33 22.99 32.55
CA ALA A 42 -21.19 23.30 31.41
C ALA A 42 -20.43 23.67 30.10
N ALA A 43 -19.11 23.51 30.04
CA ALA A 43 -18.42 23.56 28.77
C ALA A 43 -18.69 22.24 28.05
N GLU A 44 -19.42 22.25 26.94
CA GLU A 44 -19.49 21.16 25.98
C GLU A 44 -18.07 20.70 25.70
N VAL A 45 -17.69 19.55 26.22
CA VAL A 45 -16.43 18.89 25.90
C VAL A 45 -16.56 18.50 24.44
N THR A 46 -15.98 19.32 23.56
CA THR A 46 -15.90 18.99 22.15
C THR A 46 -15.11 17.68 22.04
N THR A 47 -15.79 16.63 21.64
CA THR A 47 -15.26 15.26 21.47
C THR A 47 -14.31 15.15 20.28
N ASP A 48 -13.90 16.26 19.70
CA ASP A 48 -13.14 16.33 18.46
C ASP A 48 -11.63 16.24 18.73
N PRO A 49 -10.94 15.24 18.16
CA PRO A 49 -9.51 14.99 18.38
C PRO A 49 -8.60 16.06 17.77
N TYR A 50 -9.13 16.98 16.96
CA TYR A 50 -8.32 17.94 16.21
C TYR A 50 -8.27 19.31 16.87
N THR A 51 -7.08 19.89 16.92
CA THR A 51 -6.91 21.26 17.40
C THR A 51 -7.58 22.27 16.44
N PRO A 52 -8.06 23.44 16.93
CA PRO A 52 -8.59 24.50 16.08
C PRO A 52 -7.61 24.94 14.99
N LYS A 53 -6.30 24.95 15.30
CA LYS A 53 -5.22 25.26 14.34
C LYS A 53 -5.16 24.23 13.21
N ALA A 54 -5.27 22.94 13.52
CA ALA A 54 -5.26 21.87 12.52
C ALA A 54 -6.43 22.02 11.54
N ARG A 55 -7.63 22.30 12.06
CA ARG A 55 -8.83 22.49 11.23
C ARG A 55 -8.68 23.67 10.28
N SER A 56 -8.23 24.81 10.80
CA SER A 56 -8.04 26.01 9.98
C SER A 56 -7.02 25.79 8.87
N ARG A 57 -5.90 25.13 9.15
CA ARG A 57 -4.86 24.85 8.17
C ARG A 57 -5.30 23.83 7.13
N ALA A 58 -6.06 22.82 7.53
CA ALA A 58 -6.66 21.85 6.60
C ALA A 58 -7.68 22.51 5.67
N GLU A 59 -8.51 23.42 6.21
CA GLU A 59 -9.48 24.18 5.43
C GLU A 59 -8.81 25.10 4.40
N LEU A 60 -7.83 25.88 4.81
CA LEU A 60 -7.04 26.71 3.90
C LEU A 60 -6.31 25.88 2.84
N SER A 61 -5.79 24.73 3.20
CA SER A 61 -5.12 23.83 2.26
C SER A 61 -6.10 23.22 1.26
N ALA A 62 -7.32 22.90 1.67
CA ALA A 62 -8.39 22.43 0.76
C ALA A 62 -8.81 23.53 -0.22
N ILE A 63 -8.97 24.76 0.27
CA ILE A 63 -9.27 25.93 -0.56
C ILE A 63 -8.12 26.20 -1.54
N TYR A 64 -6.88 26.08 -1.08
CA TYR A 64 -5.69 26.21 -1.94
C TYR A 64 -5.69 25.17 -3.06
N GLY A 65 -6.07 23.91 -2.75
CA GLY A 65 -6.29 22.89 -3.78
C GLY A 65 -7.30 23.33 -4.85
N GLY A 66 -8.40 23.95 -4.45
CA GLY A 66 -9.42 24.49 -5.34
C GLY A 66 -8.86 25.55 -6.30
N PHE A 67 -7.96 26.44 -5.85
CA PHE A 67 -7.26 27.40 -6.71
C PHE A 67 -6.31 26.72 -7.72
N LEU A 68 -5.83 25.53 -7.41
CA LEU A 68 -5.01 24.71 -8.31
C LEU A 68 -5.85 23.80 -9.23
N GLY A 69 -7.20 23.87 -9.15
CA GLY A 69 -8.10 23.02 -9.92
C GLY A 69 -8.21 21.59 -9.39
N VAL A 70 -7.88 21.38 -8.12
CA VAL A 70 -7.89 20.08 -7.47
C VAL A 70 -8.83 20.10 -6.27
N ASP A 71 -9.84 19.25 -6.28
CA ASP A 71 -10.73 19.07 -5.13
C ASP A 71 -10.03 18.22 -4.07
N LEU A 72 -9.69 18.84 -2.94
CA LEU A 72 -9.04 18.20 -1.79
C LEU A 72 -10.02 18.15 -0.63
N ALA A 73 -10.30 16.95 -0.14
CA ALA A 73 -11.16 16.80 1.02
C ALA A 73 -10.46 17.33 2.27
N ARG A 74 -11.12 18.28 2.95
CA ARG A 74 -10.66 18.86 4.22
C ARG A 74 -10.33 17.79 5.27
N SER A 75 -11.20 16.79 5.39
CA SER A 75 -11.04 15.70 6.35
C SER A 75 -9.79 14.85 6.11
N ASP A 76 -9.47 14.56 4.83
CA ASP A 76 -8.28 13.78 4.50
C ASP A 76 -6.99 14.56 4.78
N LEU A 77 -6.99 15.87 4.50
CA LEU A 77 -5.88 16.74 4.86
C LEU A 77 -5.70 16.84 6.37
N LEU A 78 -6.80 16.94 7.11
CA LEU A 78 -6.80 17.03 8.56
C LEU A 78 -6.20 15.77 9.20
N GLU A 79 -6.64 14.58 8.76
CA GLU A 79 -6.07 13.31 9.21
C GLU A 79 -4.57 13.22 8.93
N ARG A 80 -4.15 13.55 7.71
CA ARG A 80 -2.72 13.50 7.32
C ARG A 80 -1.87 14.49 8.11
N MET A 81 -2.36 15.71 8.34
CA MET A 81 -1.68 16.70 9.16
C MET A 81 -1.56 16.25 10.62
N ALA A 82 -2.62 15.64 11.18
CA ALA A 82 -2.62 15.13 12.55
C ALA A 82 -1.64 13.96 12.75
N VAL A 83 -1.56 13.03 11.79
CA VAL A 83 -0.60 11.90 11.86
C VAL A 83 0.84 12.39 11.78
N THR A 84 1.14 13.37 10.94
CA THR A 84 2.53 13.78 10.64
C THR A 84 3.04 14.85 11.62
N GLY A 85 2.18 15.78 12.07
CA GLY A 85 2.61 17.00 12.75
C GLY A 85 2.51 17.01 14.27
N GLY A 86 1.82 16.05 14.87
CA GLY A 86 1.55 16.12 16.32
C GLY A 86 0.78 17.41 16.69
N ASP A 87 1.21 18.08 17.79
CA ASP A 87 0.59 19.34 18.26
C ASP A 87 1.02 20.56 17.44
N GLU A 88 2.19 20.52 16.81
CA GLU A 88 2.72 21.58 15.96
C GLU A 88 2.55 21.24 14.49
N ILE A 89 1.59 21.87 13.83
CA ILE A 89 1.45 21.75 12.38
C ILE A 89 2.31 22.82 11.72
N THR A 90 3.54 22.47 11.41
CA THR A 90 4.49 23.34 10.72
C THR A 90 4.21 23.43 9.22
N PRO A 91 4.79 24.38 8.46
CA PRO A 91 4.71 24.43 7.01
C PRO A 91 5.16 23.14 6.32
N GLU A 92 6.12 22.42 6.92
CA GLU A 92 6.60 21.11 6.43
C GLU A 92 5.49 20.05 6.50
N VAL A 93 4.72 20.05 7.57
CA VAL A 93 3.57 19.14 7.74
C VAL A 93 2.49 19.45 6.72
N ILE A 94 2.20 20.72 6.48
CA ILE A 94 1.24 21.14 5.44
C ILE A 94 1.73 20.71 4.04
N ALA A 95 3.01 20.95 3.74
CA ALA A 95 3.62 20.53 2.49
C ALA A 95 3.57 19.01 2.32
N GLY A 96 3.89 18.25 3.38
CA GLY A 96 3.79 16.78 3.40
C GLY A 96 2.37 16.27 3.15
N ALA A 97 1.38 16.86 3.82
CA ALA A 97 -0.03 16.50 3.64
C ALA A 97 -0.52 16.79 2.22
N LEU A 98 -0.17 17.95 1.64
CA LEU A 98 -0.47 18.29 0.25
C LEU A 98 0.26 17.36 -0.74
N SER A 99 1.53 17.03 -0.48
CA SER A 99 2.29 16.11 -1.31
C SER A 99 1.67 14.70 -1.33
N ALA A 100 1.19 14.23 -0.18
CA ALA A 100 0.51 12.94 -0.06
C ALA A 100 -0.85 12.89 -0.78
N THR A 101 -1.40 14.03 -1.22
CA THR A 101 -2.58 14.11 -2.09
C THR A 101 -2.25 14.11 -3.59
N GLY A 102 -0.98 13.95 -3.97
CA GLY A 102 -0.52 13.93 -5.36
C GLY A 102 -0.04 15.28 -5.90
N LEU A 103 0.03 16.32 -5.07
CA LEU A 103 0.57 17.60 -5.46
C LEU A 103 2.10 17.62 -5.27
N THR A 104 2.82 18.28 -6.18
CA THR A 104 4.24 18.56 -5.96
C THR A 104 4.39 19.79 -5.10
N THR A 105 4.93 19.66 -3.89
CA THR A 105 5.10 20.74 -2.94
C THR A 105 6.55 21.19 -2.84
N ARG A 106 6.76 22.48 -2.65
CA ARG A 106 8.08 23.08 -2.35
C ARG A 106 7.93 24.12 -1.26
N ILE A 107 8.84 24.08 -0.30
CA ILE A 107 8.97 25.10 0.73
C ILE A 107 10.04 26.06 0.25
N LEU A 108 9.69 27.33 0.12
CA LEU A 108 10.55 28.38 -0.38
C LEU A 108 10.79 29.41 0.72
N ARG A 109 12.00 29.98 0.73
CA ARG A 109 12.37 31.13 1.55
C ARG A 109 12.82 32.26 0.61
N PRO A 110 11.88 32.92 -0.07
CA PRO A 110 12.22 33.93 -1.07
C PRO A 110 12.82 35.19 -0.42
N ALA A 111 13.93 35.68 -0.98
CA ALA A 111 14.51 36.95 -0.55
C ALA A 111 13.63 38.14 -0.97
N THR A 112 12.90 37.98 -2.09
CA THR A 112 11.95 38.99 -2.61
C THR A 112 10.68 38.29 -3.06
N LEU A 113 9.51 38.88 -2.80
CA LEU A 113 8.23 38.37 -3.25
C LEU A 113 7.99 38.82 -4.68
N THR A 114 7.80 37.84 -5.58
CA THR A 114 7.52 38.07 -7.01
C THR A 114 6.13 37.55 -7.38
N PRO A 115 5.45 38.12 -8.37
CA PRO A 115 4.11 37.67 -8.80
C PRO A 115 4.04 36.19 -9.17
N ASP A 116 5.14 35.58 -9.61
CA ASP A 116 5.21 34.17 -10.04
C ASP A 116 5.12 33.16 -8.88
N LEU A 117 5.20 33.63 -7.62
CA LEU A 117 5.11 32.76 -6.45
C LEU A 117 3.67 32.30 -6.14
N TRP A 118 2.66 33.03 -6.65
CA TRP A 118 1.27 32.85 -6.26
C TRP A 118 0.48 31.97 -7.23
N PRO A 119 -0.57 31.25 -6.76
CA PRO A 119 -1.04 31.19 -5.37
C PRO A 119 -0.15 30.33 -4.47
N ALA A 120 -0.05 30.66 -3.15
CA ALA A 120 0.73 29.92 -2.19
C ALA A 120 0.26 30.18 -0.74
N LEU A 121 0.59 29.27 0.17
CA LEU A 121 0.39 29.42 1.62
C LEU A 121 1.61 30.09 2.24
N CYS A 122 1.41 31.14 3.03
CA CYS A 122 2.45 31.88 3.70
C CYS A 122 2.32 31.77 5.21
N GLU A 123 3.44 31.61 5.90
CA GLU A 123 3.49 31.68 7.36
C GLU A 123 3.75 33.11 7.80
N MET A 124 3.00 33.53 8.82
CA MET A 124 3.14 34.86 9.46
C MET A 124 3.95 34.75 10.74
N THR A 125 4.54 35.85 11.20
CA THR A 125 5.28 35.91 12.45
C THR A 125 4.43 35.54 13.68
N SER A 126 3.11 35.65 13.58
CA SER A 126 2.16 35.16 14.57
C SER A 126 1.98 33.63 14.59
N GLY A 127 2.63 32.91 13.68
CA GLY A 127 2.41 31.47 13.45
C GLY A 127 1.09 31.15 12.73
N GLN A 128 0.38 32.13 12.21
CA GLN A 128 -0.80 31.92 11.36
C GLN A 128 -0.36 31.58 9.93
N VAL A 129 -1.18 30.79 9.23
CA VAL A 129 -0.98 30.49 7.81
C VAL A 129 -2.04 31.23 7.00
N VAL A 130 -1.62 31.91 5.95
CA VAL A 130 -2.48 32.72 5.09
C VAL A 130 -2.33 32.25 3.65
N LEU A 131 -3.44 32.16 2.91
CA LEU A 131 -3.42 31.86 1.48
C LEU A 131 -3.35 33.18 0.70
N VAL A 132 -2.22 33.40 0.04
CA VAL A 132 -2.03 34.51 -0.89
C VAL A 132 -2.44 34.02 -2.29
N ILE A 133 -3.36 34.76 -2.92
CA ILE A 133 -3.94 34.39 -4.22
C ILE A 133 -3.11 35.00 -5.35
N GLU A 134 -2.82 36.31 -5.25
CA GLU A 134 -2.22 37.10 -6.33
C GLU A 134 -1.46 38.31 -5.74
N GLN A 135 -0.46 38.80 -6.49
CA GLN A 135 0.24 40.04 -6.19
C GLN A 135 0.13 40.97 -7.40
N ARG A 136 -0.31 42.20 -7.16
CA ARG A 136 -0.35 43.26 -8.20
C ARG A 136 0.40 44.50 -7.71
N ARG A 137 1.55 44.80 -8.31
CA ARG A 137 2.43 45.90 -7.91
C ARG A 137 2.68 45.94 -6.41
N ASP A 138 2.08 46.89 -5.69
CA ASP A 138 2.25 47.10 -4.25
C ASP A 138 1.11 46.51 -3.40
N ALA A 139 0.19 45.75 -3.99
CA ALA A 139 -0.94 45.12 -3.30
C ALA A 139 -0.85 43.60 -3.36
N MET A 140 -1.13 42.96 -2.21
CA MET A 140 -1.27 41.52 -2.02
C MET A 140 -2.75 41.17 -1.86
N PHE A 141 -3.23 40.19 -2.61
CA PHE A 141 -4.60 39.67 -2.50
C PHE A 141 -4.56 38.39 -1.68
N VAL A 142 -5.22 38.42 -0.54
CA VAL A 142 -5.24 37.34 0.44
C VAL A 142 -6.64 36.75 0.48
N TYR A 143 -6.75 35.44 0.69
CA TYR A 143 -8.04 34.81 0.86
C TYR A 143 -8.66 35.17 2.20
N ASP A 144 -9.87 35.75 2.19
CA ASP A 144 -10.64 36.09 3.37
C ASP A 144 -12.14 35.98 3.08
N THR A 145 -12.81 35.10 3.83
CA THR A 145 -14.26 34.84 3.65
C THR A 145 -15.15 36.00 4.11
N THR A 146 -14.61 36.98 4.84
CA THR A 146 -15.37 38.14 5.32
C THR A 146 -15.48 39.26 4.28
N CYS A 147 -14.65 39.21 3.24
CA CYS A 147 -14.62 40.19 2.19
C CYS A 147 -15.43 39.78 0.94
N PRO A 148 -16.01 40.71 0.19
CA PRO A 148 -16.70 40.42 -1.06
C PRO A 148 -15.78 39.68 -2.05
N GLY A 149 -16.23 38.55 -2.58
CA GLY A 149 -15.47 37.71 -3.49
C GLY A 149 -14.35 36.92 -2.81
N ASN A 150 -14.37 36.79 -1.47
CA ASN A 150 -13.38 36.08 -0.63
C ASN A 150 -11.93 36.57 -0.86
N ARG A 151 -11.75 37.88 -1.08
CA ARG A 151 -10.45 38.51 -1.32
C ARG A 151 -10.29 39.77 -0.50
N ALA A 152 -9.23 39.82 0.29
CA ALA A 152 -8.81 41.03 1.00
C ALA A 152 -7.58 41.62 0.29
N GLU A 153 -7.54 42.93 0.12
CA GLU A 153 -6.39 43.66 -0.42
C GLU A 153 -5.55 44.20 0.73
N VAL A 154 -4.26 43.89 0.72
CA VAL A 154 -3.28 44.29 1.77
C VAL A 154 -2.10 44.92 1.05
N GLN A 155 -1.59 46.05 1.58
CA GLN A 155 -0.39 46.66 1.02
C GLN A 155 0.82 45.75 1.21
N LEU A 156 1.71 45.67 0.20
CA LEU A 156 2.90 44.81 0.25
C LEU A 156 3.80 45.15 1.44
N ALA A 157 3.98 46.43 1.78
CA ALA A 157 4.79 46.86 2.93
C ALA A 157 4.21 46.37 4.28
N GLU A 158 2.88 46.39 4.40
CA GLU A 158 2.16 45.86 5.56
C GLU A 158 2.27 44.33 5.66
N PHE A 159 2.08 43.64 4.55
CA PHE A 159 2.24 42.18 4.49
C PHE A 159 3.67 41.77 4.88
N MET A 160 4.70 42.44 4.36
CA MET A 160 6.09 42.14 4.65
C MET A 160 6.46 42.35 6.14
N SER A 161 5.80 43.24 6.85
CA SER A 161 6.05 43.47 8.27
C SER A 161 5.66 42.29 9.17
N VAL A 162 4.73 41.46 8.71
CA VAL A 162 4.19 40.28 9.44
C VAL A 162 4.55 38.94 8.81
N PHE A 163 5.20 38.93 7.68
CA PHE A 163 5.62 37.72 6.97
C PHE A 163 6.81 37.04 7.65
N ALA A 164 6.71 35.73 7.93
CA ALA A 164 7.77 34.94 8.61
C ALA A 164 8.87 34.46 7.64
N GLY A 165 8.75 34.72 6.34
CA GLY A 165 9.74 34.33 5.34
C GLY A 165 9.55 32.93 4.76
N LEU A 166 8.48 32.21 5.11
CA LEU A 166 8.19 30.87 4.61
C LEU A 166 6.98 30.84 3.70
N VAL A 167 7.16 30.21 2.52
CA VAL A 167 6.11 30.03 1.50
C VAL A 167 6.01 28.55 1.15
N VAL A 168 4.83 27.96 1.31
CA VAL A 168 4.51 26.61 0.84
C VAL A 168 3.81 26.73 -0.50
N ARG A 169 4.52 26.37 -1.56
CA ARG A 169 3.99 26.34 -2.91
C ARG A 169 3.69 24.90 -3.32
N ALA A 170 2.47 24.68 -3.79
CA ALA A 170 2.07 23.41 -4.42
C ALA A 170 1.83 23.66 -5.91
N SER A 171 2.14 22.67 -6.71
CA SER A 171 1.84 22.64 -8.15
C SER A 171 1.28 21.29 -8.53
N VAL A 172 0.36 21.30 -9.47
CA VAL A 172 -0.17 20.08 -10.06
C VAL A 172 0.79 19.64 -11.15
N THR A 173 1.29 18.41 -11.07
CA THR A 173 2.13 17.88 -12.16
C THR A 173 1.29 17.62 -13.40
N PRO A 174 1.84 17.77 -14.62
CA PRO A 174 1.14 17.39 -15.85
C PRO A 174 0.69 15.91 -15.83
N GLU A 175 1.43 15.05 -15.12
CA GLU A 175 1.09 13.65 -14.93
C GLU A 175 -0.16 13.47 -14.06
N GLU A 176 -0.30 14.25 -13.00
CA GLU A 176 -1.49 14.23 -12.13
C GLU A 176 -2.72 14.85 -12.82
N LEU A 177 -2.55 15.93 -13.56
CA LEU A 177 -3.60 16.49 -14.41
C LEU A 177 -4.05 15.47 -15.47
N THR A 178 -3.12 14.80 -16.10
CA THR A 178 -3.39 13.73 -17.06
C THR A 178 -4.11 12.56 -16.39
N ARG A 179 -3.71 12.18 -15.17
CA ARG A 179 -4.33 11.10 -14.40
C ARG A 179 -5.79 11.41 -14.01
N ARG A 180 -6.08 12.68 -13.68
CA ARG A 180 -7.42 13.14 -13.28
C ARG A 180 -8.34 13.45 -14.48
N HIS A 181 -7.79 13.90 -15.60
CA HIS A 181 -8.53 14.30 -16.80
C HIS A 181 -8.33 13.35 -17.97
N ALA A 182 -7.46 12.35 -17.87
CA ALA A 182 -7.31 11.38 -18.94
C ALA A 182 -8.59 10.57 -19.05
N ASP A 183 -9.21 10.65 -20.22
CA ASP A 183 -10.07 9.59 -20.70
C ASP A 183 -9.38 8.26 -20.44
N LYS A 184 -10.13 7.30 -19.88
CA LYS A 184 -9.68 5.98 -19.44
C LYS A 184 -9.01 5.18 -20.56
N GLY A 185 -7.84 5.66 -21.01
CA GLY A 185 -6.93 4.92 -21.85
C GLY A 185 -6.39 3.73 -21.06
N ARG A 186 -6.52 2.54 -21.66
CA ARG A 186 -6.04 1.21 -21.18
C ARG A 186 -5.20 1.29 -19.92
N ALA A 187 -5.78 0.85 -18.79
CA ALA A 187 -5.07 0.77 -17.52
C ALA A 187 -3.71 0.09 -17.76
N LYS A 188 -2.61 0.81 -17.53
CA LYS A 188 -1.27 0.23 -17.61
C LYS A 188 -1.24 -0.92 -16.60
N HIS A 189 -0.76 -2.08 -17.04
CA HIS A 189 -0.57 -3.21 -16.15
C HIS A 189 0.24 -2.77 -14.94
N TRP A 190 -0.23 -3.04 -13.73
CA TRP A 190 0.32 -2.57 -12.46
C TRP A 190 1.85 -2.75 -12.37
N PHE A 191 2.36 -3.91 -12.79
CA PHE A 191 3.79 -4.22 -12.77
C PHE A 191 4.54 -3.64 -13.98
N TRP A 192 4.04 -3.89 -15.21
CA TRP A 192 4.72 -3.42 -16.42
C TRP A 192 4.68 -1.91 -16.60
N GLY A 193 3.66 -1.26 -16.04
CA GLY A 193 3.58 0.21 -16.02
C GLY A 193 4.73 0.83 -15.24
N GLU A 194 5.04 0.30 -14.07
CA GLU A 194 6.17 0.72 -13.25
C GLU A 194 7.52 0.40 -13.91
N MET A 195 7.65 -0.79 -14.50
CA MET A 195 8.88 -1.16 -15.25
C MET A 195 9.20 -0.20 -16.38
N LEU A 196 8.19 0.26 -17.13
CA LEU A 196 8.37 1.23 -18.22
C LEU A 196 8.82 2.62 -17.74
N ALA A 197 8.58 2.98 -16.49
CA ALA A 197 9.09 4.22 -15.90
C ALA A 197 10.64 4.21 -15.82
N PHE A 198 11.25 3.03 -15.74
CA PHE A 198 12.71 2.85 -15.68
C PHE A 198 13.39 2.68 -17.04
N ARG A 199 12.68 2.95 -18.16
CA ARG A 199 13.23 2.82 -19.53
C ARG A 199 14.55 3.55 -19.74
N ARG A 200 14.76 4.70 -19.09
CA ARG A 200 16.00 5.47 -19.17
C ARG A 200 17.17 4.70 -18.55
N ASN A 201 16.98 4.15 -17.36
CA ASN A 201 18.02 3.36 -16.69
C ASN A 201 18.36 2.10 -17.49
N ILE A 202 17.37 1.45 -18.11
CA ILE A 202 17.59 0.30 -18.99
C ILE A 202 18.40 0.71 -20.22
N ALA A 203 18.10 1.88 -20.81
CA ALA A 203 18.87 2.41 -21.95
C ALA A 203 20.31 2.75 -21.57
N GLU A 204 20.57 3.33 -20.40
CA GLU A 204 21.92 3.60 -19.88
C GLU A 204 22.71 2.30 -19.67
N VAL A 205 22.04 1.26 -19.15
CA VAL A 205 22.64 -0.09 -19.00
C VAL A 205 22.93 -0.72 -20.35
N ALA A 206 22.02 -0.62 -21.31
CA ALA A 206 22.22 -1.14 -22.66
C ALA A 206 23.39 -0.45 -23.37
N LEU A 207 23.54 0.87 -23.20
CA LEU A 207 24.69 1.61 -23.71
C LEU A 207 26.01 1.14 -23.05
N GLY A 208 26.02 0.98 -21.72
CA GLY A 208 27.17 0.43 -21.00
C GLY A 208 27.53 -0.97 -21.46
N SER A 209 26.53 -1.84 -21.70
CA SER A 209 26.72 -3.17 -22.27
C SER A 209 27.30 -3.11 -23.69
N PHE A 210 26.85 -2.16 -24.51
CA PHE A 210 27.38 -1.95 -25.86
C PHE A 210 28.88 -1.67 -25.81
N VAL A 211 29.31 -0.69 -25.04
CA VAL A 211 30.72 -0.33 -24.95
C VAL A 211 31.54 -1.45 -24.33
N ALA A 212 31.04 -2.11 -23.27
CA ALA A 212 31.73 -3.23 -22.63
C ALA A 212 31.93 -4.41 -23.60
N ASN A 213 30.94 -4.79 -24.38
CA ASN A 213 31.02 -5.86 -25.35
C ASN A 213 31.95 -5.50 -26.56
N LEU A 214 31.99 -4.21 -26.93
CA LEU A 214 32.94 -3.75 -27.94
C LEU A 214 34.38 -3.84 -27.45
N LEU A 215 34.64 -3.42 -26.19
CA LEU A 215 35.97 -3.56 -25.56
C LEU A 215 36.40 -5.01 -25.40
N ALA A 216 35.47 -5.94 -25.18
CA ALA A 216 35.75 -7.36 -25.05
C ALA A 216 36.34 -7.99 -26.33
N VAL A 217 36.16 -7.36 -27.50
CA VAL A 217 36.78 -7.79 -28.78
C VAL A 217 38.29 -7.57 -28.76
N ALA A 218 38.78 -6.62 -27.98
CA ALA A 218 40.20 -6.25 -27.95
C ALA A 218 41.11 -7.46 -27.63
N VAL A 219 40.67 -8.39 -26.78
CA VAL A 219 41.41 -9.60 -26.41
C VAL A 219 41.59 -10.54 -27.61
N ALA A 220 40.54 -10.71 -28.42
CA ALA A 220 40.60 -11.54 -29.63
C ALA A 220 41.54 -10.91 -30.68
N LEU A 221 41.44 -9.60 -30.89
CA LEU A 221 42.32 -8.86 -31.82
C LEU A 221 43.78 -8.83 -31.34
N PHE A 222 43.99 -8.69 -30.04
CA PHE A 222 45.31 -8.81 -29.44
C PHE A 222 45.93 -10.16 -29.77
N SER A 223 45.22 -11.25 -29.49
CA SER A 223 45.71 -12.60 -29.78
C SER A 223 46.00 -12.79 -31.27
N LEU A 224 45.10 -12.33 -32.16
CA LEU A 224 45.30 -12.37 -33.61
C LEU A 224 46.62 -11.71 -33.99
N GLN A 225 46.86 -10.47 -33.55
CA GLN A 225 48.07 -9.72 -33.91
C GLN A 225 49.35 -10.31 -33.31
N VAL A 226 49.30 -10.86 -32.10
CA VAL A 226 50.42 -11.48 -31.44
C VAL A 226 50.87 -12.71 -32.22
N TYR A 227 49.96 -13.62 -32.58
CA TYR A 227 50.31 -14.86 -33.28
C TYR A 227 50.71 -14.63 -34.75
N ASP A 228 50.10 -13.65 -35.42
CA ASP A 228 50.34 -13.43 -36.86
C ASP A 228 51.49 -12.45 -37.15
N ARG A 229 51.78 -11.54 -36.24
CA ARG A 229 52.79 -10.50 -36.48
C ARG A 229 53.93 -10.49 -35.45
N VAL A 230 53.58 -10.50 -34.16
CA VAL A 230 54.59 -10.33 -33.11
C VAL A 230 55.53 -11.53 -33.02
N ILE A 231 54.96 -12.76 -33.00
CA ILE A 231 55.79 -14.00 -32.88
C ILE A 231 56.68 -14.20 -34.12
N PRO A 232 56.19 -14.14 -35.38
CA PRO A 232 57.03 -14.35 -36.54
C PRO A 232 58.11 -13.31 -36.69
N HIS A 233 57.87 -12.04 -36.30
CA HIS A 233 58.89 -10.96 -36.44
C HIS A 233 59.67 -10.68 -35.16
N GLN A 234 59.45 -11.44 -34.07
CA GLN A 234 60.08 -11.28 -32.76
C GLN A 234 60.07 -9.84 -32.21
N SER A 235 59.00 -9.06 -32.51
CA SER A 235 58.91 -7.64 -32.17
C SER A 235 58.44 -7.43 -30.73
N VAL A 236 59.40 -7.31 -29.79
CA VAL A 236 59.07 -7.06 -28.34
C VAL A 236 58.39 -5.72 -28.12
N ALA A 237 58.78 -4.67 -28.86
CA ALA A 237 58.19 -3.35 -28.74
C ALA A 237 56.68 -3.38 -29.10
N THR A 238 56.31 -4.04 -30.20
CA THR A 238 54.94 -4.21 -30.63
C THR A 238 54.11 -5.03 -29.61
N LEU A 239 54.75 -6.07 -29.02
CA LEU A 239 54.12 -6.88 -27.99
C LEU A 239 53.65 -6.02 -26.79
N TRP A 240 54.55 -5.17 -26.27
CA TRP A 240 54.22 -4.32 -25.13
C TRP A 240 53.14 -3.28 -25.44
N VAL A 241 53.15 -2.68 -26.62
CA VAL A 241 52.11 -1.74 -27.05
C VAL A 241 50.73 -2.43 -27.13
N LEU A 242 50.68 -3.61 -27.75
CA LEU A 242 49.45 -4.39 -27.84
C LEU A 242 48.98 -4.90 -26.47
N ALA A 243 49.90 -5.33 -25.59
CA ALA A 243 49.60 -5.80 -24.26
C ALA A 243 49.02 -4.67 -23.37
N LEU A 244 49.62 -3.47 -23.42
CA LEU A 244 49.10 -2.30 -22.70
C LEU A 244 47.74 -1.88 -23.22
N GLY A 245 47.55 -1.88 -24.55
CA GLY A 245 46.23 -1.58 -25.15
C GLY A 245 45.15 -2.59 -24.76
N ALA A 246 45.45 -3.89 -24.82
CA ALA A 246 44.51 -4.93 -24.38
C ALA A 246 44.23 -4.86 -22.86
N GLY A 247 45.29 -4.60 -22.05
CA GLY A 247 45.15 -4.41 -20.60
C GLY A 247 44.26 -3.23 -20.25
N LEU A 248 44.43 -2.10 -20.94
CA LEU A 248 43.55 -0.92 -20.75
C LEU A 248 42.09 -1.24 -21.16
N ALA A 249 41.91 -1.94 -22.28
CA ALA A 249 40.55 -2.33 -22.72
C ALA A 249 39.86 -3.27 -21.70
N MET A 250 40.59 -4.27 -21.16
CA MET A 250 40.10 -5.16 -20.12
C MET A 250 39.74 -4.41 -18.82
N LEU A 251 40.57 -3.46 -18.42
CA LEU A 251 40.33 -2.64 -17.24
C LEU A 251 39.08 -1.76 -17.42
N LEU A 252 38.92 -1.11 -18.56
CA LEU A 252 37.73 -0.33 -18.89
C LEU A 252 36.47 -1.21 -18.99
N GLU A 253 36.55 -2.41 -19.59
CA GLU A 253 35.50 -3.41 -19.63
C GLU A 253 35.03 -3.75 -18.19
N ALA A 254 35.98 -4.03 -17.29
CA ALA A 254 35.70 -4.36 -15.90
C ALA A 254 35.01 -3.21 -15.17
N PHE A 255 35.51 -1.97 -15.34
CA PHE A 255 34.85 -0.78 -14.77
C PHE A 255 33.43 -0.60 -15.26
N LEU A 256 33.19 -0.74 -16.56
CA LEU A 256 31.86 -0.63 -17.15
C LEU A 256 30.90 -1.72 -16.62
N ARG A 257 31.38 -2.95 -16.46
CA ARG A 257 30.60 -4.05 -15.88
C ARG A 257 30.22 -3.77 -14.42
N ILE A 258 31.17 -3.24 -13.62
CA ILE A 258 30.92 -2.84 -12.24
C ILE A 258 29.90 -1.67 -12.17
N ALA A 259 30.11 -0.63 -12.99
CA ALA A 259 29.20 0.51 -13.06
C ALA A 259 27.78 0.08 -13.45
N ARG A 260 27.67 -0.80 -14.46
CA ARG A 260 26.40 -1.39 -14.87
C ARG A 260 25.71 -2.15 -13.73
N ALA A 261 26.45 -2.98 -12.99
CA ALA A 261 25.92 -3.71 -11.85
C ALA A 261 25.34 -2.75 -10.79
N ARG A 262 26.09 -1.70 -10.43
CA ARG A 262 25.62 -0.69 -9.45
C ARG A 262 24.39 0.09 -9.91
N LEU A 263 24.33 0.46 -11.20
CA LEU A 263 23.15 1.14 -11.77
C LEU A 263 21.91 0.24 -11.70
N MET A 264 22.07 -1.05 -12.00
CA MET A 264 20.97 -2.01 -11.95
C MET A 264 20.50 -2.31 -10.53
N ASP A 265 21.43 -2.44 -9.58
CA ASP A 265 21.07 -2.64 -8.16
C ASP A 265 20.29 -1.42 -7.62
N GLY A 266 20.69 -0.21 -7.99
CA GLY A 266 19.99 1.01 -7.64
C GLY A 266 18.57 1.10 -8.25
N ALA A 267 18.43 0.72 -9.52
CA ALA A 267 17.13 0.66 -10.19
C ALA A 267 16.26 -0.46 -9.60
N GLY A 268 16.83 -1.65 -9.38
CA GLY A 268 16.11 -2.79 -8.78
C GLY A 268 15.53 -2.47 -7.43
N ARG A 269 16.29 -1.80 -6.55
CA ARG A 269 15.81 -1.36 -5.23
C ARG A 269 14.65 -0.37 -5.32
N ARG A 270 14.67 0.56 -6.28
CA ARG A 270 13.57 1.53 -6.48
C ARG A 270 12.31 0.83 -6.96
N ILE A 271 12.43 -0.10 -7.92
CA ILE A 271 11.32 -0.91 -8.42
C ILE A 271 10.73 -1.73 -7.27
N GLU A 272 11.58 -2.36 -6.46
CA GLU A 272 11.17 -3.13 -5.29
C GLU A 272 10.29 -2.32 -4.34
N LEU A 273 10.77 -1.14 -3.92
CA LEU A 273 10.04 -0.28 -2.99
C LEU A 273 8.72 0.21 -3.59
N ALA A 274 8.71 0.60 -4.87
CA ALA A 274 7.50 1.04 -5.55
C ALA A 274 6.45 -0.09 -5.65
N VAL A 275 6.88 -1.29 -6.03
CA VAL A 275 5.97 -2.45 -6.17
C VAL A 275 5.49 -2.94 -4.81
N GLN A 276 6.36 -3.00 -3.78
CA GLN A 276 5.93 -3.37 -2.42
C GLN A 276 4.92 -2.37 -1.85
N GLY A 277 5.15 -1.07 -2.05
CA GLY A 277 4.20 -0.04 -1.67
C GLY A 277 2.85 -0.23 -2.36
N LEU A 278 2.87 -0.40 -3.69
CA LEU A 278 1.65 -0.64 -4.47
C LEU A 278 0.91 -1.91 -4.03
N LEU A 279 1.61 -3.01 -3.78
CA LEU A 279 0.98 -4.25 -3.29
C LEU A 279 0.36 -4.05 -1.91
N MET A 280 1.02 -3.33 -1.00
CA MET A 280 0.46 -3.01 0.32
C MET A 280 -0.79 -2.15 0.20
N ASP A 281 -0.77 -1.11 -0.63
CA ASP A 281 -1.94 -0.27 -0.90
C ASP A 281 -3.10 -1.09 -1.47
N ARG A 282 -2.82 -2.01 -2.40
CA ARG A 282 -3.82 -2.91 -2.97
C ARG A 282 -4.41 -3.89 -1.96
N ILE A 283 -3.59 -4.44 -1.06
CA ILE A 283 -4.05 -5.33 0.01
C ILE A 283 -4.93 -4.58 1.02
N LEU A 284 -4.50 -3.40 1.44
CA LEU A 284 -5.27 -2.58 2.39
C LEU A 284 -6.57 -2.04 1.80
N GLY A 285 -6.57 -1.74 0.50
CA GLY A 285 -7.76 -1.31 -0.24
C GLY A 285 -8.66 -2.44 -0.72
N MET A 286 -8.27 -3.70 -0.56
CA MET A 286 -9.04 -4.85 -1.05
C MET A 286 -10.35 -5.00 -0.30
N ARG A 287 -11.46 -5.19 -1.04
CA ARG A 287 -12.78 -5.43 -0.45
C ARG A 287 -12.76 -6.64 0.47
N SER A 288 -13.33 -6.49 1.65
CA SER A 288 -13.52 -7.60 2.58
C SER A 288 -14.56 -8.59 2.01
N GLY A 289 -14.32 -9.89 2.18
CA GLY A 289 -15.24 -10.93 1.68
C GLY A 289 -15.10 -11.26 0.20
N ILE A 290 -13.95 -10.92 -0.42
CA ILE A 290 -13.68 -11.34 -1.80
C ILE A 290 -13.67 -12.85 -1.88
N LYS A 291 -14.51 -13.35 -2.78
CA LYS A 291 -14.71 -14.79 -3.03
C LYS A 291 -13.45 -15.42 -3.61
N GLY A 292 -13.09 -16.58 -3.10
CA GLY A 292 -12.02 -17.40 -3.66
C GLY A 292 -10.58 -17.04 -3.26
N GLN A 293 -10.35 -16.02 -2.43
CA GLN A 293 -9.00 -15.70 -1.93
C GLN A 293 -8.90 -15.94 -0.41
N SER A 294 -8.08 -16.90 -0.03
CA SER A 294 -7.76 -17.09 1.40
C SER A 294 -6.63 -16.14 1.84
N PRO A 295 -6.61 -15.68 3.09
CA PRO A 295 -5.51 -14.84 3.61
C PRO A 295 -4.13 -15.50 3.41
N SER A 296 -4.04 -16.82 3.53
CA SER A 296 -2.82 -17.58 3.29
C SER A 296 -2.38 -17.57 1.83
N SER A 297 -3.31 -17.52 0.86
CA SER A 297 -2.97 -17.40 -0.57
C SER A 297 -2.41 -16.01 -0.90
N VAL A 298 -2.99 -14.96 -0.34
CA VAL A 298 -2.49 -13.57 -0.46
C VAL A 298 -1.10 -13.45 0.16
N PHE A 299 -0.92 -13.95 1.38
CA PHE A 299 0.38 -13.97 2.06
C PHE A 299 1.45 -14.71 1.24
N SER A 300 1.11 -15.89 0.70
CA SER A 300 2.04 -16.66 -0.15
C SER A 300 2.38 -15.90 -1.44
N ALA A 301 1.41 -15.27 -2.10
CA ALA A 301 1.64 -14.49 -3.32
C ALA A 301 2.60 -13.31 -3.06
N VAL A 302 2.39 -12.57 -1.98
CA VAL A 302 3.26 -11.45 -1.62
C VAL A 302 4.69 -11.92 -1.27
N ARG A 303 4.83 -13.04 -0.56
CA ARG A 303 6.13 -13.63 -0.26
C ARG A 303 6.88 -14.07 -1.52
N GLU A 304 6.16 -14.60 -2.51
CA GLU A 304 6.72 -15.01 -3.82
C GLU A 304 7.21 -13.83 -4.66
N PHE A 305 6.86 -12.57 -4.31
CA PHE A 305 7.43 -11.39 -4.97
C PHE A 305 8.96 -11.36 -4.92
N GLY A 306 9.58 -11.99 -3.91
CA GLY A 306 11.02 -12.19 -3.83
C GLY A 306 11.61 -12.80 -5.10
N SER A 307 10.94 -13.78 -5.71
CA SER A 307 11.37 -14.42 -6.96
C SER A 307 11.32 -13.46 -8.15
N VAL A 308 10.32 -12.58 -8.19
CA VAL A 308 10.20 -11.53 -9.21
C VAL A 308 11.34 -10.52 -9.06
N ARG A 309 11.60 -10.05 -7.83
CA ARG A 309 12.71 -9.16 -7.52
C ARG A 309 14.05 -9.75 -7.94
N GLU A 310 14.33 -11.00 -7.56
CA GLU A 310 15.58 -11.67 -7.85
C GLU A 310 15.81 -11.84 -9.36
N PHE A 311 14.75 -12.01 -10.14
CA PHE A 311 14.86 -12.07 -11.59
C PHE A 311 15.32 -10.74 -12.21
N PHE A 312 14.81 -9.59 -11.73
CA PHE A 312 15.16 -8.26 -12.24
C PHE A 312 16.48 -7.72 -11.67
N THR A 313 17.40 -8.61 -11.25
CA THR A 313 18.75 -8.25 -10.82
C THR A 313 19.69 -7.94 -11.98
N ALA A 314 20.84 -7.36 -11.65
CA ALA A 314 21.91 -7.04 -12.61
C ALA A 314 22.32 -8.22 -13.49
N SER A 315 22.29 -9.45 -12.97
CA SER A 315 22.64 -10.67 -13.71
C SER A 315 21.69 -10.97 -14.86
N THR A 316 20.37 -10.94 -14.61
CA THR A 316 19.36 -11.30 -15.62
C THR A 316 19.21 -10.22 -16.68
N ILE A 317 19.11 -8.95 -16.27
CA ILE A 317 19.03 -7.83 -17.20
C ILE A 317 20.33 -7.70 -17.99
N GLY A 318 21.48 -7.97 -17.34
CA GLY A 318 22.75 -8.04 -18.02
C GLY A 318 22.77 -9.08 -19.14
N THR A 319 22.30 -10.30 -18.87
CA THR A 319 22.19 -11.35 -19.90
C THR A 319 21.27 -10.91 -21.05
N LEU A 320 20.12 -10.30 -20.73
CA LEU A 320 19.17 -9.85 -21.74
C LEU A 320 19.71 -8.72 -22.62
N THR A 321 20.47 -7.77 -22.03
CA THR A 321 21.12 -6.68 -22.76
C THR A 321 22.34 -7.15 -23.56
N ASP A 322 22.93 -8.29 -23.19
CA ASP A 322 24.06 -8.86 -23.93
C ASP A 322 23.61 -9.73 -25.12
N LEU A 323 22.36 -10.20 -25.19
CA LEU A 323 21.84 -11.00 -26.31
C LEU A 323 21.98 -10.35 -27.71
N PRO A 324 21.66 -9.06 -27.92
CA PRO A 324 21.82 -8.44 -29.24
C PRO A 324 23.27 -8.49 -29.77
N PHE A 325 24.24 -8.53 -28.86
CA PHE A 325 25.67 -8.56 -29.24
C PHE A 325 26.14 -9.90 -29.80
N ILE A 326 25.33 -10.97 -29.62
CA ILE A 326 25.57 -12.25 -30.30
C ILE A 326 25.64 -12.03 -31.83
N VAL A 327 24.75 -11.19 -32.36
CA VAL A 327 24.74 -10.87 -33.79
C VAL A 327 26.01 -10.10 -34.20
N LEU A 328 26.44 -9.15 -33.36
CA LEU A 328 27.73 -8.43 -33.59
C LEU A 328 28.92 -9.38 -33.59
N PHE A 329 29.01 -10.28 -32.61
CA PHE A 329 30.10 -11.26 -32.52
C PHE A 329 30.03 -12.27 -33.68
N LEU A 330 28.87 -12.73 -34.11
CA LEU A 330 28.70 -13.57 -35.27
C LEU A 330 29.18 -12.85 -36.56
N ALA A 331 28.82 -11.58 -36.73
CA ALA A 331 29.27 -10.76 -37.83
C ALA A 331 30.81 -10.60 -37.84
N LEU A 332 31.40 -10.41 -36.64
CA LEU A 332 32.86 -10.31 -36.48
C LEU A 332 33.54 -11.66 -36.80
N VAL A 333 32.97 -12.78 -36.32
CA VAL A 333 33.48 -14.12 -36.67
C VAL A 333 33.36 -14.36 -38.16
N ALA A 334 32.27 -13.95 -38.83
CA ALA A 334 32.09 -14.07 -40.26
C ALA A 334 33.17 -13.26 -41.03
N SER A 335 33.52 -12.07 -40.54
CA SER A 335 34.51 -11.17 -41.15
C SER A 335 35.96 -11.71 -41.00
N ILE A 336 36.30 -12.33 -39.86
CA ILE A 336 37.64 -12.85 -39.55
C ILE A 336 37.80 -14.30 -39.95
N GLY A 337 36.79 -15.12 -39.64
CA GLY A 337 36.80 -16.60 -39.76
C GLY A 337 35.87 -17.15 -40.83
N GLY A 338 35.32 -16.30 -41.74
CA GLY A 338 34.53 -16.72 -42.88
C GLY A 338 33.48 -17.78 -42.55
N ASN A 339 33.56 -18.92 -43.19
CA ASN A 339 32.56 -20.01 -43.07
C ASN A 339 32.51 -20.68 -41.68
N VAL A 340 33.45 -20.44 -40.78
CA VAL A 340 33.39 -20.96 -39.39
C VAL A 340 32.16 -20.39 -38.63
N VAL A 341 31.61 -19.26 -39.06
CA VAL A 341 30.39 -18.69 -38.48
C VAL A 341 29.19 -19.67 -38.49
N TRP A 342 29.09 -20.54 -39.49
CA TRP A 342 28.05 -21.54 -39.56
C TRP A 342 28.14 -22.59 -38.46
N VAL A 343 29.35 -22.94 -38.04
CA VAL A 343 29.57 -23.84 -36.88
C VAL A 343 29.00 -23.21 -35.61
N LEU A 344 29.25 -21.89 -35.42
CA LEU A 344 28.70 -21.16 -34.26
C LEU A 344 27.18 -21.05 -34.33
N PHE A 345 26.63 -20.81 -35.51
CA PHE A 345 25.19 -20.72 -35.71
C PHE A 345 24.48 -22.04 -35.38
N VAL A 346 24.99 -23.17 -35.89
CA VAL A 346 24.48 -24.50 -35.57
C VAL A 346 24.64 -24.82 -34.07
N GLY A 347 25.79 -24.52 -33.50
CA GLY A 347 26.01 -24.68 -32.06
C GLY A 347 25.05 -23.86 -31.20
N GLY A 348 24.86 -22.59 -31.53
CA GLY A 348 23.91 -21.72 -30.86
C GLY A 348 22.46 -22.24 -30.96
N ALA A 349 22.05 -22.70 -32.14
CA ALA A 349 20.72 -23.31 -32.32
C ALA A 349 20.55 -24.57 -31.47
N LEU A 350 21.53 -25.46 -31.43
CA LEU A 350 21.50 -26.67 -30.59
C LEU A 350 21.47 -26.37 -29.09
N MET A 351 22.00 -25.23 -28.65
CA MET A 351 21.94 -24.78 -27.26
C MET A 351 20.53 -24.30 -26.87
N VAL A 352 19.86 -23.56 -27.77
CA VAL A 352 18.57 -22.87 -27.44
C VAL A 352 17.38 -23.81 -27.66
N LEU A 353 17.38 -24.64 -28.70
CA LEU A 353 16.25 -25.49 -29.08
C LEU A 353 15.70 -26.36 -27.95
N PRO A 354 16.51 -27.11 -27.16
CA PRO A 354 16.00 -27.93 -26.07
C PRO A 354 15.31 -27.10 -24.99
N SER A 355 15.87 -25.92 -24.67
CA SER A 355 15.28 -25.01 -23.69
C SER A 355 13.88 -24.54 -24.10
N PHE A 356 13.68 -24.26 -25.38
CA PHE A 356 12.40 -23.83 -25.92
C PHE A 356 11.35 -24.94 -25.83
N PHE A 357 11.69 -26.16 -26.20
CA PHE A 357 10.76 -27.30 -26.17
C PHE A 357 10.37 -27.72 -24.75
N LEU A 358 11.31 -27.62 -23.80
CA LEU A 358 11.09 -28.04 -22.42
C LEU A 358 10.45 -26.94 -21.54
N GLN A 359 10.28 -25.72 -22.06
CA GLN A 359 9.72 -24.59 -21.30
C GLN A 359 8.31 -24.88 -20.76
N LYS A 360 7.42 -25.52 -21.53
CA LYS A 360 6.07 -25.89 -21.08
C LYS A 360 6.12 -26.83 -19.86
N LYS A 361 7.04 -27.81 -19.89
CA LYS A 361 7.23 -28.73 -18.77
C LYS A 361 7.77 -28.01 -17.54
N MET A 362 8.69 -27.05 -17.71
CA MET A 362 9.20 -26.22 -16.63
C MET A 362 8.09 -25.40 -15.95
N ILE A 363 7.21 -24.78 -16.73
CA ILE A 363 6.08 -24.00 -16.19
C ILE A 363 5.15 -24.91 -15.39
N ALA A 364 4.79 -26.09 -15.90
CA ALA A 364 3.93 -27.04 -15.19
C ALA A 364 4.53 -27.50 -13.86
N LEU A 365 5.82 -27.82 -13.83
CA LEU A 365 6.53 -28.20 -12.59
C LEU A 365 6.57 -27.02 -11.61
N THR A 366 6.79 -25.79 -12.08
CA THR A 366 6.77 -24.59 -11.23
C THR A 366 5.41 -24.38 -10.57
N GLN A 367 4.31 -24.53 -11.33
CA GLN A 367 2.96 -24.39 -10.79
C GLN A 367 2.65 -25.48 -9.74
N GLN A 368 3.10 -26.70 -9.95
CA GLN A 368 2.97 -27.78 -8.96
C GLN A 368 3.74 -27.48 -7.68
N THR A 369 4.99 -27.00 -7.79
CA THR A 369 5.82 -26.62 -6.65
C THR A 369 5.18 -25.49 -5.86
N GLN A 370 4.69 -24.43 -6.53
CA GLN A 370 4.01 -23.30 -5.88
C GLN A 370 2.71 -23.72 -5.20
N GLY A 371 1.90 -24.58 -5.86
CA GLY A 371 0.68 -25.12 -5.28
C GLY A 371 0.94 -25.92 -3.99
N ALA A 372 1.97 -26.75 -3.98
CA ALA A 372 2.40 -27.50 -2.80
C ALA A 372 2.93 -26.56 -1.69
N SER A 373 3.75 -25.57 -2.05
CA SER A 373 4.30 -24.56 -1.13
C SER A 373 3.17 -23.74 -0.45
N THR A 374 2.16 -23.30 -1.20
CA THR A 374 1.01 -22.58 -0.65
C THR A 374 0.23 -23.42 0.35
N LYS A 375 -0.03 -24.69 0.03
CA LYS A 375 -0.72 -25.63 0.92
C LYS A 375 0.11 -25.90 2.19
N SER A 376 1.42 -26.08 2.07
CA SER A 376 2.33 -26.25 3.21
C SER A 376 2.36 -25.02 4.12
N SER A 377 2.43 -23.82 3.53
CA SER A 377 2.38 -22.56 4.30
C SER A 377 1.07 -22.39 5.07
N ARG A 378 -0.05 -22.75 4.43
CA ARG A 378 -1.37 -22.75 5.08
C ARG A 378 -1.42 -23.72 6.25
N LEU A 379 -0.97 -24.97 6.04
CA LEU A 379 -0.94 -25.99 7.07
C LEU A 379 -0.05 -25.56 8.23
N LEU A 380 1.11 -24.97 7.96
CA LEU A 380 2.03 -24.47 8.99
C LEU A 380 1.38 -23.36 9.82
N HIS A 381 0.70 -22.42 9.16
CA HIS A 381 -0.04 -21.36 9.84
C HIS A 381 -1.13 -21.96 10.76
N GLU A 382 -1.94 -22.90 10.24
CA GLU A 382 -2.97 -23.59 11.03
C GLU A 382 -2.36 -24.31 12.24
N VAL A 383 -1.24 -25.04 12.08
CA VAL A 383 -0.57 -25.78 13.16
C VAL A 383 -0.03 -24.85 14.24
N ILE A 384 0.51 -23.69 13.85
CA ILE A 384 1.07 -22.73 14.83
C ILE A 384 -0.04 -22.03 15.62
N TYR A 385 -1.07 -21.54 14.92
CA TYR A 385 -2.15 -20.77 15.56
C TYR A 385 -3.13 -21.66 16.35
N GLU A 386 -3.36 -22.90 15.91
CA GLU A 386 -4.30 -23.84 16.53
C GLU A 386 -3.59 -24.96 17.31
N ALA A 387 -2.37 -24.69 17.80
CA ALA A 387 -1.54 -25.71 18.47
C ALA A 387 -2.26 -26.33 19.67
N ASP A 388 -2.96 -25.52 20.48
CA ASP A 388 -3.69 -26.00 21.65
C ASP A 388 -4.89 -26.89 21.26
N THR A 389 -5.60 -26.50 20.20
CA THR A 389 -6.70 -27.30 19.66
C THR A 389 -6.20 -28.65 19.13
N ILE A 390 -5.08 -28.63 18.39
CA ILE A 390 -4.48 -29.85 17.85
C ILE A 390 -4.06 -30.80 18.97
N LYS A 391 -3.39 -30.28 20.01
CA LYS A 391 -2.94 -31.06 21.14
C LYS A 391 -4.12 -31.61 21.98
N SER A 392 -5.11 -30.77 22.27
CA SER A 392 -6.29 -31.17 23.03
C SER A 392 -7.11 -32.26 22.35
N GLN A 393 -7.13 -32.28 21.00
CA GLN A 393 -7.82 -33.27 20.18
C GLN A 393 -6.92 -34.42 19.71
N ARG A 394 -5.66 -34.49 20.19
CA ARG A 394 -4.66 -35.52 19.82
C ARG A 394 -4.48 -35.62 18.29
N GLY A 395 -4.48 -34.47 17.64
CA GLY A 395 -4.42 -34.36 16.17
C GLY A 395 -3.01 -34.41 15.56
N GLU A 396 -1.94 -34.47 16.37
CA GLU A 396 -0.55 -34.30 15.96
C GLU A 396 -0.14 -35.24 14.83
N ASP A 397 -0.54 -36.50 14.89
CA ASP A 397 -0.15 -37.51 13.88
C ASP A 397 -0.85 -37.26 12.51
N ARG A 398 -2.05 -36.70 12.54
CA ARG A 398 -2.74 -36.30 11.31
C ARG A 398 -1.98 -35.15 10.64
N PHE A 399 -1.64 -34.10 11.38
CA PHE A 399 -0.95 -32.94 10.85
C PHE A 399 0.49 -33.28 10.43
N ARG A 400 1.18 -34.17 11.16
CA ARG A 400 2.51 -34.66 10.78
C ARG A 400 2.48 -35.43 9.46
N ARG A 401 1.47 -36.29 9.23
CA ARG A 401 1.30 -37.00 7.96
C ARG A 401 1.03 -36.04 6.81
N LEU A 402 0.06 -35.12 6.98
CA LEU A 402 -0.24 -34.11 5.96
C LEU A 402 0.98 -33.25 5.60
N TRP A 403 1.75 -32.83 6.62
CA TRP A 403 3.01 -32.11 6.41
C TRP A 403 4.01 -32.94 5.61
N GLY A 404 4.19 -34.22 5.99
CA GLY A 404 5.08 -35.14 5.29
C GLY A 404 4.68 -35.33 3.81
N GLU A 405 3.39 -35.53 3.54
CA GLU A 405 2.87 -35.66 2.18
C GLU A 405 3.10 -34.40 1.34
N LEU A 406 2.75 -33.22 1.87
CA LEU A 406 2.94 -31.95 1.17
C LEU A 406 4.42 -31.64 0.95
N THR A 407 5.28 -31.92 1.93
CA THR A 407 6.72 -31.72 1.83
C THR A 407 7.33 -32.69 0.82
N ALA A 408 6.91 -33.96 0.80
CA ALA A 408 7.36 -34.93 -0.18
C ALA A 408 6.97 -34.50 -1.61
N LEU A 409 5.72 -34.10 -1.83
CA LEU A 409 5.25 -33.61 -3.13
C LEU A 409 6.04 -32.37 -3.59
N SER A 410 6.25 -31.39 -2.69
CA SER A 410 7.03 -30.21 -2.98
C SER A 410 8.50 -30.55 -3.32
N SER A 411 9.10 -31.45 -2.56
CA SER A 411 10.48 -31.90 -2.76
C SER A 411 10.65 -32.63 -4.07
N LEU A 412 9.73 -33.53 -4.43
CA LEU A 412 9.74 -34.22 -5.71
C LEU A 412 9.63 -33.24 -6.88
N ALA A 413 8.67 -32.35 -6.86
CA ALA A 413 8.47 -31.37 -7.93
C ALA A 413 9.69 -30.43 -8.07
N THR A 414 10.24 -29.96 -6.94
CA THR A 414 11.46 -29.12 -6.92
C THR A 414 12.68 -29.90 -7.44
N SER A 415 12.82 -31.18 -7.08
CA SER A 415 13.90 -32.04 -7.56
C SER A 415 13.84 -32.23 -9.07
N GLU A 416 12.65 -32.53 -9.60
CA GLU A 416 12.44 -32.67 -11.04
C GLU A 416 12.70 -31.36 -11.79
N GLN A 417 12.24 -30.22 -11.28
CA GLN A 417 12.52 -28.90 -11.84
C GLN A 417 14.04 -28.63 -11.86
N ARG A 418 14.74 -28.93 -10.76
CA ARG A 418 16.18 -28.75 -10.65
C ARG A 418 16.96 -29.67 -11.58
N LYS A 419 16.56 -30.95 -11.68
CA LYS A 419 17.16 -31.90 -12.63
C LYS A 419 17.04 -31.40 -14.06
N LEU A 420 15.84 -30.92 -14.45
CA LEU A 420 15.60 -30.40 -15.78
C LEU A 420 16.45 -29.15 -16.07
N ALA A 421 16.49 -28.20 -15.13
CA ALA A 421 17.31 -26.99 -15.25
C ALA A 421 18.82 -27.31 -15.35
N SER A 422 19.31 -28.23 -14.51
CA SER A 422 20.71 -28.66 -14.54
C SER A 422 21.06 -29.37 -15.85
N THR A 423 20.18 -30.26 -16.32
CA THR A 423 20.35 -30.96 -17.61
C THR A 423 20.46 -29.95 -18.76
N LEU A 424 19.59 -28.94 -18.83
CA LEU A 424 19.65 -27.88 -19.83
C LEU A 424 20.95 -27.07 -19.75
N THR A 425 21.41 -26.75 -18.53
CA THR A 425 22.64 -26.01 -18.32
C THR A 425 23.85 -26.83 -18.78
N TYR A 426 23.96 -28.09 -18.36
CA TYR A 426 25.07 -28.95 -18.75
C TYR A 426 25.06 -29.30 -20.23
N TRP A 427 23.87 -29.49 -20.83
CA TRP A 427 23.71 -29.63 -22.27
C TRP A 427 24.27 -28.39 -22.98
N SER A 428 23.84 -27.20 -22.59
CA SER A 428 24.34 -25.95 -23.21
C SER A 428 25.84 -25.80 -23.07
N GLN A 429 26.44 -26.11 -21.91
CA GLN A 429 27.89 -26.09 -21.71
C GLN A 429 28.61 -27.13 -22.58
N GLY A 430 28.05 -28.35 -22.67
CA GLY A 430 28.62 -29.40 -23.52
C GLY A 430 28.60 -29.03 -25.00
N VAL A 431 27.48 -28.49 -25.50
CA VAL A 431 27.37 -27.98 -26.87
C VAL A 431 28.31 -26.81 -27.11
N GLN A 432 28.50 -25.88 -26.14
CA GLN A 432 29.46 -24.79 -26.23
C GLN A 432 30.87 -25.31 -26.41
N GLN A 433 31.29 -26.30 -25.61
CA GLN A 433 32.62 -26.93 -25.72
C GLN A 433 32.77 -27.66 -27.05
N ALA A 434 31.80 -28.44 -27.47
CA ALA A 434 31.80 -29.12 -28.75
C ALA A 434 31.91 -28.13 -29.92
N THR A 435 31.18 -27.02 -29.86
CA THR A 435 31.25 -25.96 -30.89
C THR A 435 32.61 -25.29 -30.93
N TYR A 436 33.23 -25.06 -29.78
CA TYR A 436 34.57 -24.52 -29.68
C TYR A 436 35.57 -25.48 -30.38
N VAL A 437 35.54 -26.77 -30.05
CA VAL A 437 36.40 -27.78 -30.68
C VAL A 437 36.14 -27.85 -32.18
N ALA A 438 34.87 -27.90 -32.60
CA ALA A 438 34.52 -27.93 -34.03
C ALA A 438 35.03 -26.67 -34.77
N SER A 439 34.95 -25.50 -34.14
CA SER A 439 35.49 -24.25 -34.72
C SER A 439 37.01 -24.30 -34.90
N VAL A 440 37.73 -24.84 -33.91
CA VAL A 440 39.18 -25.02 -33.98
C VAL A 440 39.55 -26.02 -35.08
N VAL A 441 38.84 -27.18 -35.15
CA VAL A 441 39.10 -28.20 -36.20
C VAL A 441 38.85 -27.62 -37.60
N THR A 442 37.69 -26.95 -37.79
CA THR A 442 37.37 -26.31 -39.08
C THR A 442 38.38 -25.23 -39.43
N GLY A 443 38.78 -24.39 -38.47
CA GLY A 443 39.80 -23.37 -38.66
C GLY A 443 41.19 -23.99 -39.02
N THR A 444 41.57 -25.12 -38.43
CA THR A 444 42.81 -25.84 -38.75
C THR A 444 42.81 -26.35 -40.17
N PHE A 445 41.70 -26.92 -40.65
CA PHE A 445 41.59 -27.33 -42.07
C PHE A 445 41.72 -26.13 -43.01
N MET A 446 41.17 -24.96 -42.65
CA MET A 446 41.30 -23.72 -43.44
C MET A 446 42.75 -23.19 -43.44
N VAL A 447 43.51 -23.39 -42.35
CA VAL A 447 44.97 -23.09 -42.33
C VAL A 447 45.72 -24.01 -43.28
N PHE A 448 45.40 -25.32 -43.31
CA PHE A 448 46.04 -26.27 -44.26
C PHE A 448 45.76 -25.91 -45.71
N MET A 449 44.59 -25.30 -45.99
CA MET A 449 44.23 -24.78 -47.31
C MET A 449 44.86 -23.39 -47.62
N GLY A 450 45.64 -22.82 -46.70
CA GLY A 450 46.24 -21.52 -46.86
C GLY A 450 45.31 -20.32 -46.77
N GLN A 451 44.06 -20.54 -46.30
CA GLN A 451 43.02 -19.48 -46.20
C GLN A 451 43.09 -18.74 -44.86
N PHE A 452 43.60 -19.37 -43.81
CA PHE A 452 43.68 -18.81 -42.47
C PHE A 452 45.12 -18.79 -41.94
N THR A 453 45.29 -17.96 -40.91
CA THR A 453 46.51 -17.91 -40.09
C THR A 453 46.26 -18.60 -38.74
N VAL A 454 47.34 -18.94 -38.02
CA VAL A 454 47.21 -19.47 -36.64
C VAL A 454 46.55 -18.49 -35.71
N GLY A 455 46.84 -17.20 -35.84
CA GLY A 455 46.21 -16.15 -35.06
C GLY A 455 44.69 -16.06 -35.29
N THR A 456 44.23 -16.33 -36.55
CA THR A 456 42.82 -16.38 -36.88
C THR A 456 42.08 -17.50 -36.11
N ILE A 457 42.68 -18.70 -35.98
CA ILE A 457 42.07 -19.81 -35.22
C ILE A 457 41.86 -19.38 -33.75
N ILE A 458 42.88 -18.79 -33.14
CA ILE A 458 42.88 -18.40 -31.74
C ILE A 458 41.84 -17.28 -31.51
N ALA A 459 41.81 -16.28 -32.38
CA ALA A 459 40.88 -15.19 -32.32
C ALA A 459 39.42 -15.70 -32.45
N VAL A 460 39.15 -16.58 -33.41
CA VAL A 460 37.82 -17.22 -33.61
C VAL A 460 37.46 -18.07 -32.39
N GLY A 461 38.40 -18.81 -31.79
CA GLY A 461 38.16 -19.57 -30.55
C GLY A 461 37.73 -18.69 -29.39
N ILE A 462 38.39 -17.54 -29.15
CA ILE A 462 38.02 -16.55 -28.13
C ILE A 462 36.64 -15.97 -28.43
N LEU A 463 36.37 -15.57 -29.67
CA LEU A 463 35.11 -15.03 -30.10
C LEU A 463 33.98 -16.06 -30.00
N THR A 464 34.22 -17.36 -30.26
CA THR A 464 33.26 -18.45 -30.07
C THR A 464 32.78 -18.51 -28.63
N SER A 465 33.70 -18.47 -27.66
CA SER A 465 33.34 -18.45 -26.24
C SER A 465 32.56 -17.20 -25.85
N ARG A 466 32.92 -16.05 -26.40
CA ARG A 466 32.19 -14.78 -26.15
C ARG A 466 30.78 -14.76 -26.78
N THR A 467 30.65 -15.36 -27.98
CA THR A 467 29.33 -15.44 -28.68
C THR A 467 28.36 -16.38 -27.98
N LEU A 468 28.83 -17.56 -27.56
CA LEU A 468 28.00 -18.60 -27.00
C LEU A 468 27.78 -18.46 -25.48
N GLY A 469 28.61 -17.71 -24.75
CA GLY A 469 28.49 -17.48 -23.31
C GLY A 469 27.13 -16.95 -22.89
N PRO A 470 26.60 -15.87 -23.47
CA PRO A 470 25.28 -15.37 -23.17
C PRO A 470 24.13 -16.39 -23.44
N LEU A 471 24.28 -17.26 -24.44
CA LEU A 471 23.32 -18.33 -24.75
C LEU A 471 23.28 -19.39 -23.64
N THR A 472 24.41 -19.73 -23.04
CA THR A 472 24.49 -20.64 -21.89
C THR A 472 23.75 -20.06 -20.70
N GLN A 473 23.88 -18.74 -20.43
CA GLN A 473 23.20 -18.06 -19.36
C GLN A 473 21.67 -17.92 -19.64
N LEU A 474 21.29 -17.82 -20.92
CA LEU A 474 19.89 -17.73 -21.34
C LEU A 474 19.09 -18.96 -20.90
N ALA A 475 19.64 -20.16 -20.95
CA ALA A 475 18.97 -21.38 -20.48
C ALA A 475 18.56 -21.30 -19.00
N GLY A 476 19.47 -20.82 -18.14
CA GLY A 476 19.21 -20.57 -16.72
C GLY A 476 18.20 -19.43 -16.49
N THR A 477 18.25 -18.39 -17.32
CA THR A 477 17.32 -17.25 -17.26
C THR A 477 15.90 -17.65 -17.66
N LEU A 478 15.74 -18.49 -18.70
CA LEU A 478 14.43 -19.02 -19.10
C LEU A 478 13.80 -19.91 -18.02
N ALA A 479 14.62 -20.70 -17.30
CA ALA A 479 14.13 -21.48 -16.16
C ALA A 479 13.60 -20.55 -15.02
N ARG A 480 14.34 -19.50 -14.70
CA ARG A 480 13.91 -18.49 -13.70
C ARG A 480 12.67 -17.72 -14.16
N TRP A 481 12.55 -17.40 -15.44
CA TRP A 481 11.39 -16.75 -16.01
C TRP A 481 10.09 -17.50 -15.77
N SER A 482 10.14 -18.85 -15.81
CA SER A 482 8.97 -19.67 -15.50
C SER A 482 8.46 -19.45 -14.07
N ASN A 483 9.37 -19.30 -13.10
CA ASN A 483 9.02 -18.98 -11.71
C ASN A 483 8.42 -17.56 -11.60
N VAL A 484 9.05 -16.58 -12.26
CA VAL A 484 8.58 -15.20 -12.28
C VAL A 484 7.17 -15.09 -12.86
N LYS A 485 6.93 -15.76 -13.99
CA LYS A 485 5.61 -15.75 -14.62
C LYS A 485 4.53 -16.30 -13.69
N ALA A 486 4.79 -17.42 -13.04
CA ALA A 486 3.84 -18.01 -12.10
C ALA A 486 3.64 -17.13 -10.85
N SER A 487 4.70 -16.49 -10.35
CA SER A 487 4.59 -15.53 -9.23
C SER A 487 3.84 -14.26 -9.64
N LEU A 488 4.03 -13.73 -10.86
CA LEU A 488 3.25 -12.59 -11.37
C LEU A 488 1.78 -12.96 -11.55
N GLU A 489 1.44 -14.15 -12.07
CA GLU A 489 0.05 -14.63 -12.18
C GLU A 489 -0.65 -14.72 -10.80
N ALA A 490 0.10 -15.13 -9.75
CA ALA A 490 -0.42 -15.14 -8.38
C ALA A 490 -0.60 -13.72 -7.82
N LEU A 491 0.33 -12.81 -8.10
CA LEU A 491 0.27 -11.41 -7.71
C LEU A 491 -0.80 -10.62 -8.46
N ASP A 492 -1.05 -10.95 -9.74
CA ASP A 492 -2.11 -10.33 -10.54
C ASP A 492 -3.47 -10.49 -9.87
N LYS A 493 -3.74 -11.66 -9.27
CA LYS A 493 -4.98 -11.90 -8.53
C LYS A 493 -5.14 -10.97 -7.32
N VAL A 494 -4.03 -10.59 -6.68
CA VAL A 494 -4.03 -9.65 -5.56
C VAL A 494 -4.10 -8.20 -6.06
N ALA A 495 -3.28 -7.84 -7.03
CA ALA A 495 -3.18 -6.48 -7.54
C ALA A 495 -4.44 -6.04 -8.32
N MET A 496 -5.14 -6.99 -8.98
CA MET A 496 -6.37 -6.75 -9.73
C MET A 496 -7.64 -7.07 -8.93
N ALA A 497 -7.51 -7.45 -7.63
CA ALA A 497 -8.66 -7.67 -6.78
C ALA A 497 -9.51 -6.41 -6.68
N GLU A 498 -10.83 -6.57 -6.54
CA GLU A 498 -11.74 -5.45 -6.36
C GLU A 498 -11.35 -4.63 -5.15
N GLN A 499 -11.26 -3.32 -5.35
CA GLN A 499 -10.88 -2.37 -4.31
C GLN A 499 -12.14 -1.74 -3.69
N ASP A 500 -12.05 -1.35 -2.43
CA ASP A 500 -13.10 -0.59 -1.73
C ASP A 500 -13.31 0.78 -2.40
N GLU A 501 -12.21 1.42 -2.77
CA GLU A 501 -12.19 2.67 -3.54
C GLU A 501 -11.83 2.35 -4.99
N ASP A 502 -12.73 2.66 -5.91
CA ASP A 502 -12.49 2.55 -7.35
C ASP A 502 -12.11 3.94 -7.90
N ASP A 503 -10.85 4.12 -8.25
CA ASP A 503 -10.32 5.38 -8.82
C ASP A 503 -11.08 5.83 -10.08
N SER A 504 -11.86 4.93 -10.68
CA SER A 504 -12.65 5.22 -11.89
C SER A 504 -14.03 5.82 -11.57
N ARG A 505 -14.45 5.81 -10.30
CA ARG A 505 -15.76 6.31 -9.85
C ARG A 505 -15.61 7.64 -9.13
N THR A 506 -16.58 8.50 -9.31
CA THR A 506 -16.71 9.72 -8.50
C THR A 506 -17.61 9.41 -7.33
N TYR A 507 -17.07 9.48 -6.12
CA TYR A 507 -17.81 9.26 -4.88
C TYR A 507 -18.38 10.57 -4.34
N LEU A 508 -19.54 10.48 -3.72
CA LEU A 508 -20.12 11.59 -2.95
C LEU A 508 -19.39 11.70 -1.61
N ARG A 509 -18.96 12.92 -1.29
CA ARG A 509 -18.32 13.24 -0.01
C ARG A 509 -19.36 13.68 1.00
N ARG A 510 -19.33 13.08 2.21
CA ARG A 510 -20.22 13.40 3.33
C ARG A 510 -19.43 13.45 4.63
N ASP A 511 -19.18 14.63 5.14
CA ASP A 511 -18.40 14.81 6.38
C ASP A 511 -19.09 14.19 7.60
N LYS A 512 -20.42 14.22 7.64
CA LYS A 512 -21.24 13.63 8.72
C LYS A 512 -22.46 12.94 8.12
N LEU A 513 -22.72 11.71 8.57
CA LEU A 513 -23.93 10.96 8.28
C LEU A 513 -24.84 10.99 9.52
N LYS A 514 -26.16 11.09 9.31
CA LYS A 514 -27.16 11.09 10.37
C LYS A 514 -27.60 9.68 10.77
N GLY A 515 -27.50 8.74 9.85
CA GLY A 515 -27.78 7.33 10.09
C GLY A 515 -29.22 6.90 9.80
N ALA A 516 -29.89 7.52 8.81
CA ALA A 516 -31.08 6.96 8.23
C ALA A 516 -30.71 5.84 7.28
N PHE A 517 -31.20 4.62 7.51
CA PHE A 517 -30.98 3.50 6.58
C PHE A 517 -32.29 3.09 5.91
N GLU A 518 -32.21 2.78 4.63
CA GLU A 518 -33.30 2.16 3.89
C GLU A 518 -32.72 1.01 3.04
N LEU A 519 -33.16 -0.21 3.34
CA LEU A 519 -32.78 -1.43 2.62
C LEU A 519 -33.87 -1.74 1.60
N ARG A 520 -33.49 -2.02 0.35
CA ARG A 520 -34.41 -2.37 -0.74
C ARG A 520 -33.97 -3.65 -1.42
N ASP A 521 -34.76 -4.70 -1.34
CA ASP A 521 -34.54 -6.01 -1.95
C ASP A 521 -33.14 -6.57 -1.71
N LEU A 522 -32.65 -6.42 -0.46
CA LEU A 522 -31.29 -6.72 -0.07
C LEU A 522 -31.04 -8.21 -0.04
N VAL A 523 -30.15 -8.69 -0.91
CA VAL A 523 -29.68 -10.08 -0.94
C VAL A 523 -28.17 -10.13 -0.80
N TYR A 524 -27.69 -11.05 0.03
CA TYR A 524 -26.26 -11.32 0.18
C TYR A 524 -25.98 -12.82 0.24
N ARG A 525 -24.90 -13.26 -0.42
CA ARG A 525 -24.36 -14.62 -0.42
C ARG A 525 -22.85 -14.57 -0.21
N TYR A 526 -22.32 -15.50 0.58
CA TYR A 526 -20.86 -15.66 0.73
C TYR A 526 -20.22 -16.28 -0.52
N ASP A 527 -20.87 -17.26 -1.15
CA ASP A 527 -20.47 -17.91 -2.38
C ASP A 527 -21.53 -17.72 -3.45
N ASP A 528 -21.14 -17.72 -4.73
CA ASP A 528 -22.07 -17.48 -5.85
C ASP A 528 -23.15 -18.57 -5.96
N ASP A 529 -22.78 -19.82 -5.67
CA ASP A 529 -23.68 -20.97 -5.65
C ASP A 529 -24.28 -21.25 -4.27
N GLY A 530 -23.92 -20.43 -3.25
CA GLY A 530 -24.34 -20.61 -1.86
C GLY A 530 -25.79 -20.17 -1.60
N GLU A 531 -26.33 -20.60 -0.46
CA GLU A 531 -27.63 -20.14 0.03
C GLU A 531 -27.60 -18.62 0.34
N ARG A 532 -28.78 -18.00 0.23
CA ARG A 532 -28.94 -16.59 0.58
C ARG A 532 -28.78 -16.42 2.08
N THR A 533 -27.68 -15.82 2.51
CA THR A 533 -27.42 -15.53 3.93
C THR A 533 -28.28 -14.36 4.44
N ILE A 534 -28.59 -13.41 3.56
CA ILE A 534 -29.53 -12.30 3.80
C ILE A 534 -30.49 -12.22 2.61
N ASP A 535 -31.79 -12.06 2.92
CA ASP A 535 -32.89 -11.89 1.96
C ASP A 535 -33.96 -11.02 2.62
N ILE A 536 -33.79 -9.69 2.53
CA ILE A 536 -34.65 -8.67 3.19
C ILE A 536 -35.26 -7.79 2.11
N ALA A 537 -36.58 -7.88 1.92
CA ALA A 537 -37.33 -7.09 0.93
C ALA A 537 -37.28 -5.58 1.23
N GLY A 538 -37.43 -5.19 2.49
CA GLY A 538 -37.40 -3.79 2.89
C GLY A 538 -37.19 -3.63 4.38
N LEU A 539 -36.44 -2.61 4.78
CA LEU A 539 -36.27 -2.19 6.16
C LEU A 539 -35.91 -0.71 6.17
N ALA A 540 -36.61 0.09 6.94
CA ALA A 540 -36.30 1.50 7.16
C ALA A 540 -35.91 1.73 8.63
N ILE A 541 -34.88 2.51 8.86
CA ILE A 541 -34.34 2.88 10.16
C ILE A 541 -34.17 4.40 10.17
N GLU A 542 -34.74 5.05 11.14
CA GLU A 542 -34.67 6.51 11.29
C GLU A 542 -33.40 6.96 12.03
N PRO A 543 -32.92 8.18 11.81
CA PRO A 543 -31.79 8.73 12.55
C PRO A 543 -32.05 8.76 14.05
N GLY A 544 -31.08 8.36 14.86
CA GLY A 544 -31.20 8.32 16.32
C GLY A 544 -31.98 7.12 16.86
N GLN A 545 -32.51 6.26 16.00
CA GLN A 545 -33.27 5.07 16.40
C GLN A 545 -32.35 4.00 16.99
N ARG A 546 -32.77 3.34 18.06
CA ARG A 546 -32.04 2.22 18.69
C ARG A 546 -32.82 0.94 18.44
N ILE A 547 -32.20 0.00 17.73
CA ILE A 547 -32.82 -1.23 17.25
C ILE A 547 -32.03 -2.44 17.74
N ALA A 548 -32.76 -3.43 18.27
CA ALA A 548 -32.17 -4.75 18.53
C ALA A 548 -32.43 -5.71 17.36
N ILE A 549 -31.46 -6.52 17.00
CA ILE A 549 -31.61 -7.63 16.07
C ILE A 549 -31.48 -8.93 16.84
N LEU A 550 -32.58 -9.70 16.90
CA LEU A 550 -32.62 -11.02 17.51
C LEU A 550 -32.65 -12.12 16.44
N GLY A 551 -32.24 -13.31 16.81
CA GLY A 551 -32.30 -14.51 15.95
C GLY A 551 -31.33 -15.57 16.41
N ALA A 552 -31.54 -16.81 15.98
CA ALA A 552 -30.66 -17.93 16.27
C ALA A 552 -29.26 -17.72 15.71
N ASN A 553 -28.28 -18.53 16.17
CA ASN A 553 -26.95 -18.54 15.57
C ASN A 553 -27.07 -18.96 14.10
N GLY A 554 -26.36 -18.25 13.22
CA GLY A 554 -26.44 -18.46 11.78
C GLY A 554 -27.63 -17.74 11.08
N SER A 555 -28.47 -16.98 11.80
CA SER A 555 -29.61 -16.28 11.18
C SER A 555 -29.24 -15.08 10.31
N GLY A 556 -27.96 -14.68 10.26
CA GLY A 556 -27.45 -13.58 9.43
C GLY A 556 -27.23 -12.25 10.14
N LYS A 557 -27.37 -12.16 11.49
CA LYS A 557 -27.22 -10.91 12.27
C LYS A 557 -25.90 -10.18 11.99
N SER A 558 -24.78 -10.86 12.19
CA SER A 558 -23.43 -10.31 11.97
C SER A 558 -23.20 -9.92 10.51
N THR A 559 -23.79 -10.69 9.57
CA THR A 559 -23.72 -10.40 8.13
C THR A 559 -24.48 -9.13 7.80
N LEU A 560 -25.66 -8.93 8.37
CA LEU A 560 -26.44 -7.71 8.20
C LEU A 560 -25.68 -6.49 8.75
N LEU A 561 -25.07 -6.59 9.94
CA LEU A 561 -24.26 -5.50 10.50
C LEU A 561 -23.06 -5.16 9.62
N LYS A 562 -22.38 -6.16 9.05
CA LYS A 562 -21.26 -5.95 8.11
C LYS A 562 -21.69 -5.32 6.80
N LEU A 563 -22.89 -5.61 6.31
CA LEU A 563 -23.48 -4.93 5.15
C LEU A 563 -23.81 -3.46 5.47
N LEU A 564 -24.42 -3.19 6.63
CA LEU A 564 -24.73 -1.83 7.07
C LEU A 564 -23.48 -1.00 7.38
N SER A 565 -22.36 -1.65 7.75
CA SER A 565 -21.07 -0.96 7.96
C SER A 565 -20.32 -0.63 6.67
N GLY A 566 -20.75 -1.17 5.52
CA GLY A 566 -20.04 -1.06 4.25
C GLY A 566 -18.78 -1.92 4.14
N ILE A 567 -18.53 -2.82 5.11
CA ILE A 567 -17.45 -3.81 5.02
C ILE A 567 -17.79 -4.85 3.96
N TYR A 568 -19.08 -5.26 3.88
CA TYR A 568 -19.58 -6.14 2.82
C TYR A 568 -20.49 -5.35 1.88
N HIS A 569 -20.48 -5.77 0.61
CA HIS A 569 -21.38 -5.22 -0.40
C HIS A 569 -22.49 -6.21 -0.74
N PRO A 570 -23.74 -5.75 -0.95
CA PRO A 570 -24.84 -6.64 -1.31
C PRO A 570 -24.57 -7.34 -2.65
N THR A 571 -25.03 -8.61 -2.77
CA THR A 571 -25.00 -9.35 -4.04
C THR A 571 -26.06 -8.79 -5.00
N SER A 572 -27.22 -8.38 -4.49
CA SER A 572 -28.26 -7.64 -5.21
C SER A 572 -29.06 -6.78 -4.24
N GLY A 573 -29.85 -5.86 -4.78
CA GLY A 573 -30.54 -4.85 -3.98
C GLY A 573 -29.65 -3.65 -3.64
N ARG A 574 -30.11 -2.77 -2.74
CA ARG A 574 -29.43 -1.53 -2.38
C ARG A 574 -29.58 -1.21 -0.90
N ILE A 575 -28.56 -0.56 -0.35
CA ILE A 575 -28.59 0.06 0.97
C ILE A 575 -28.47 1.56 0.76
N MET A 576 -29.51 2.29 1.13
CA MET A 576 -29.48 3.75 1.14
C MET A 576 -29.09 4.23 2.54
N ILE A 577 -28.25 5.25 2.62
CA ILE A 577 -27.89 5.96 3.85
C ILE A 577 -28.15 7.45 3.66
N ASP A 578 -28.96 8.05 4.53
CA ASP A 578 -29.38 9.46 4.44
C ASP A 578 -29.90 9.85 3.05
N GLY A 579 -30.64 8.94 2.40
CA GLY A 579 -31.25 9.15 1.08
C GLY A 579 -30.30 8.93 -0.11
N VAL A 580 -29.05 8.52 0.11
CA VAL A 580 -28.05 8.26 -0.92
C VAL A 580 -27.67 6.78 -0.92
N ASP A 581 -27.44 6.19 -2.10
CA ASP A 581 -26.92 4.83 -2.20
C ASP A 581 -25.54 4.75 -1.53
N MET A 582 -25.40 3.85 -0.56
CA MET A 582 -24.20 3.68 0.24
C MET A 582 -22.96 3.37 -0.61
N GLY A 583 -23.14 2.67 -1.76
CA GLY A 583 -22.08 2.42 -2.72
C GLY A 583 -21.59 3.65 -3.47
N GLN A 584 -22.28 4.79 -3.39
CA GLN A 584 -21.87 6.08 -3.97
C GLN A 584 -21.16 6.98 -2.96
N VAL A 585 -21.26 6.69 -1.66
CA VAL A 585 -20.58 7.46 -0.62
C VAL A 585 -19.14 7.01 -0.50
N MET A 586 -18.23 7.96 -0.27
CA MET A 586 -16.78 7.65 -0.10
C MET A 586 -16.60 6.68 1.09
N PRO A 587 -15.94 5.52 0.90
CA PRO A 587 -15.78 4.52 1.97
C PRO A 587 -15.15 5.06 3.25
N ARG A 588 -14.24 6.02 3.14
CA ARG A 588 -13.62 6.68 4.31
C ARG A 588 -14.63 7.49 5.12
N ASP A 589 -15.57 8.18 4.46
CA ASP A 589 -16.62 8.97 5.14
C ASP A 589 -17.62 8.06 5.84
N LEU A 590 -17.94 6.88 5.23
CA LEU A 590 -18.74 5.84 5.88
C LEU A 590 -18.05 5.35 7.17
N ARG A 591 -16.79 4.95 7.09
CA ARG A 591 -16.01 4.42 8.23
C ARG A 591 -15.76 5.44 9.33
N ARG A 592 -15.75 6.73 9.00
CA ARG A 592 -15.66 7.82 9.99
C ARG A 592 -16.97 8.00 10.75
N SER A 593 -18.11 7.82 10.06
CA SER A 593 -19.44 8.05 10.63
C SER A 593 -20.03 6.80 11.30
N ILE A 594 -19.59 5.60 10.89
CA ILE A 594 -20.10 4.31 11.33
C ILE A 594 -19.05 3.59 12.17
N GLY A 595 -19.33 3.39 13.44
CA GLY A 595 -18.55 2.55 14.33
C GLY A 595 -19.10 1.13 14.35
N TYR A 596 -18.26 0.15 14.06
CA TYR A 596 -18.64 -1.28 14.12
C TYR A 596 -17.84 -1.99 15.21
N LEU A 597 -18.55 -2.54 16.20
CA LEU A 597 -17.97 -3.43 17.22
C LEU A 597 -18.29 -4.87 16.85
N SER A 598 -17.28 -5.62 16.45
CA SER A 598 -17.43 -7.04 16.12
C SER A 598 -17.53 -7.91 17.38
N GLN A 599 -18.12 -9.07 17.24
CA GLN A 599 -18.22 -10.09 18.31
C GLN A 599 -16.86 -10.48 18.85
N GLU A 600 -15.86 -10.68 17.97
CA GLU A 600 -14.46 -10.90 18.33
C GLU A 600 -13.65 -9.65 18.06
N VAL A 601 -13.07 -9.06 19.11
CA VAL A 601 -12.14 -7.95 18.99
C VAL A 601 -10.73 -8.48 18.78
N ARG A 602 -10.15 -8.18 17.62
CA ARG A 602 -8.78 -8.55 17.27
C ARG A 602 -7.81 -7.45 17.62
N LEU A 603 -6.65 -7.86 18.13
CA LEU A 603 -5.57 -6.98 18.51
C LEU A 603 -4.34 -7.30 17.66
N PHE A 604 -3.48 -6.29 17.51
CA PHE A 604 -2.23 -6.38 16.79
C PHE A 604 -1.06 -6.44 17.78
N ALA A 605 0.05 -7.05 17.37
CA ALA A 605 1.30 -6.94 18.12
C ALA A 605 1.74 -5.48 18.21
N GLY A 606 2.13 -5.03 19.41
CA GLY A 606 2.50 -3.65 19.71
C GLY A 606 2.09 -3.26 21.12
N THR A 607 2.00 -1.97 21.41
CA THR A 607 1.57 -1.50 22.73
C THR A 607 0.05 -1.45 22.86
N LEU A 608 -0.44 -1.34 24.10
CA LEU A 608 -1.86 -1.07 24.35
C LEU A 608 -2.29 0.28 23.70
N ARG A 609 -1.43 1.29 23.76
CA ARG A 609 -1.59 2.57 23.09
C ARG A 609 -1.82 2.40 21.59
N ASP A 610 -0.95 1.63 20.89
CA ASP A 610 -1.07 1.39 19.45
C ASP A 610 -2.37 0.67 19.12
N ASN A 611 -2.75 -0.29 19.96
CA ASN A 611 -4.00 -1.01 19.80
C ASN A 611 -5.24 -0.19 20.07
N LEU A 612 -5.17 0.79 20.96
CA LEU A 612 -6.28 1.68 21.28
C LEU A 612 -6.46 2.75 20.20
N ASN A 613 -5.36 3.35 19.76
CA ASN A 613 -5.30 4.47 18.84
C ASN A 613 -4.75 4.02 17.46
N LEU A 614 -5.48 3.13 16.79
CA LEU A 614 -5.08 2.56 15.48
C LEU A 614 -4.86 3.61 14.40
N THR A 615 -5.54 4.74 14.49
CA THR A 615 -5.40 5.85 13.54
C THR A 615 -4.23 6.79 13.87
N LEU A 616 -3.64 6.67 15.07
CA LEU A 616 -2.62 7.57 15.63
C LEU A 616 -3.04 9.05 15.68
N LEU A 617 -4.36 9.32 15.63
CA LEU A 617 -4.90 10.68 15.62
C LEU A 617 -5.01 11.29 17.01
N GLU A 618 -5.23 10.45 18.03
CA GLU A 618 -5.35 10.91 19.41
C GLU A 618 -3.96 11.12 20.03
N ARG A 619 -3.74 12.30 20.57
CA ARG A 619 -2.47 12.68 21.24
C ARG A 619 -2.61 12.89 22.74
N ASP A 620 -3.85 13.04 23.20
CA ASP A 620 -4.15 13.23 24.62
C ASP A 620 -4.24 11.90 25.36
N ASP A 621 -3.23 11.59 26.16
CA ASP A 621 -3.18 10.39 26.99
C ASP A 621 -4.35 10.34 27.99
N GLU A 622 -4.83 11.50 28.47
CA GLU A 622 -6.00 11.53 29.37
C GLU A 622 -7.26 11.08 28.64
N ARG A 623 -7.40 11.43 27.36
CA ARG A 623 -8.54 10.96 26.55
C ARG A 623 -8.45 9.46 26.28
N LEU A 624 -7.23 8.93 26.03
CA LEU A 624 -7.00 7.50 25.95
C LEU A 624 -7.40 6.79 27.25
N LEU A 625 -6.96 7.30 28.40
CA LEU A 625 -7.33 6.75 29.70
C LEU A 625 -8.83 6.86 29.99
N ARG A 626 -9.47 7.97 29.65
CA ARG A 626 -10.93 8.12 29.76
C ARG A 626 -11.70 7.11 28.93
N SER A 627 -11.23 6.78 27.72
CA SER A 627 -11.83 5.74 26.90
C SER A 627 -11.74 4.35 27.54
N LEU A 628 -10.60 4.06 28.19
CA LEU A 628 -10.39 2.82 28.93
C LEU A 628 -11.25 2.79 30.22
N ASP A 629 -11.42 3.93 30.87
CA ASP A 629 -12.36 4.06 32.00
C ASP A 629 -13.80 3.77 31.56
N PHE A 630 -14.24 4.37 30.43
CA PHE A 630 -15.55 4.09 29.85
C PHE A 630 -15.75 2.60 29.61
N ALA A 631 -14.74 1.92 29.10
CA ALA A 631 -14.75 0.50 28.78
C ALA A 631 -14.48 -0.43 30.00
N GLY A 632 -14.25 0.13 31.19
CA GLY A 632 -13.99 -0.62 32.42
C GLY A 632 -12.55 -1.17 32.56
N LEU A 633 -11.65 -0.83 31.66
CA LEU A 633 -10.23 -1.23 31.71
C LEU A 633 -9.32 -0.26 32.46
N GLY A 634 -9.81 0.93 32.82
CA GLY A 634 -8.99 1.97 33.45
C GLY A 634 -8.27 1.50 34.72
N PRO A 635 -8.91 0.81 35.69
CA PRO A 635 -8.24 0.28 36.87
C PRO A 635 -7.11 -0.69 36.55
N PHE A 636 -7.32 -1.60 35.57
CA PHE A 636 -6.31 -2.55 35.13
C PHE A 636 -5.07 -1.84 34.56
N VAL A 637 -5.27 -0.86 33.69
CA VAL A 637 -4.16 -0.12 33.04
C VAL A 637 -3.39 0.72 34.04
N ARG A 638 -4.08 1.41 34.97
CA ARG A 638 -3.41 2.19 36.01
C ARG A 638 -2.65 1.35 37.03
N ALA A 639 -3.10 0.14 37.29
CA ALA A 639 -2.40 -0.78 38.19
C ALA A 639 -1.18 -1.45 37.50
N HIS A 640 -1.11 -1.45 36.18
CA HIS A 640 -0.01 -2.10 35.47
C HIS A 640 1.20 -1.15 35.38
N PRO A 641 2.45 -1.64 35.69
CA PRO A 641 3.66 -0.78 35.71
C PRO A 641 3.96 -0.06 34.39
N LYS A 642 3.60 -0.68 33.24
CA LYS A 642 3.80 -0.10 31.90
C LYS A 642 2.61 0.76 31.43
N GLY A 643 1.47 0.76 32.13
CA GLY A 643 0.30 1.56 31.76
C GLY A 643 -0.14 1.36 30.30
N LEU A 644 -0.21 2.47 29.53
CA LEU A 644 -0.56 2.43 28.10
C LEU A 644 0.51 1.77 27.23
N ASP A 645 1.75 1.66 27.69
CA ASP A 645 2.86 1.05 26.97
C ASP A 645 2.97 -0.47 27.28
N LEU A 646 1.93 -1.08 27.83
CA LEU A 646 1.80 -2.52 27.99
C LEU A 646 1.90 -3.19 26.61
N GLU A 647 2.88 -4.09 26.45
CA GLU A 647 3.07 -4.86 25.24
C GLU A 647 2.00 -5.95 25.07
N ILE A 648 1.33 -5.91 23.94
CA ILE A 648 0.35 -6.90 23.49
C ILE A 648 1.03 -7.77 22.45
N ARG A 649 1.03 -9.06 22.66
CA ARG A 649 1.56 -10.05 21.72
C ARG A 649 0.58 -10.34 20.59
N ASP A 650 0.99 -11.17 19.64
CA ASP A 650 0.18 -11.56 18.50
C ASP A 650 -1.24 -11.99 18.90
N ALA A 651 -2.23 -11.56 18.15
CA ALA A 651 -3.66 -11.86 18.36
C ALA A 651 -4.21 -11.47 19.75
N GLY A 652 -3.50 -10.64 20.54
CA GLY A 652 -3.95 -10.20 21.87
C GLY A 652 -3.64 -11.19 22.98
N GLU A 653 -2.63 -12.04 22.79
CA GLU A 653 -2.13 -12.93 23.84
C GLU A 653 -1.70 -12.14 25.07
N GLY A 654 -2.12 -12.59 26.25
CA GLY A 654 -1.89 -11.91 27.53
C GLY A 654 -3.11 -11.11 28.03
N LEU A 655 -4.14 -10.88 27.21
CA LEU A 655 -5.40 -10.29 27.64
C LEU A 655 -6.54 -11.30 27.61
N SER A 656 -7.42 -11.25 28.63
CA SER A 656 -8.63 -12.06 28.66
C SER A 656 -9.59 -11.66 27.51
N VAL A 657 -10.53 -12.55 27.15
CA VAL A 657 -11.54 -12.26 26.12
C VAL A 657 -12.36 -11.03 26.50
N GLY A 658 -12.74 -10.87 27.77
CA GLY A 658 -13.45 -9.70 28.26
C GLY A 658 -12.62 -8.43 28.15
N GLN A 659 -11.31 -8.47 28.49
CA GLN A 659 -10.43 -7.30 28.30
C GLN A 659 -10.27 -6.90 26.84
N ARG A 660 -10.19 -7.87 25.91
CA ARG A 660 -10.18 -7.60 24.47
C ARG A 660 -11.50 -6.93 24.03
N GLN A 661 -12.64 -7.42 24.50
CA GLN A 661 -13.94 -6.81 24.21
C GLN A 661 -14.05 -5.39 24.76
N SER A 662 -13.58 -5.16 25.99
CA SER A 662 -13.50 -3.81 26.58
C SER A 662 -12.61 -2.88 25.75
N LEU A 663 -11.48 -3.37 25.21
CA LEU A 663 -10.64 -2.55 24.32
C LEU A 663 -11.38 -2.17 23.01
N GLY A 664 -12.22 -3.07 22.50
CA GLY A 664 -13.13 -2.75 21.38
C GLY A 664 -14.07 -1.60 21.72
N TRP A 665 -14.64 -1.58 22.93
CA TRP A 665 -15.47 -0.49 23.42
C TRP A 665 -14.69 0.83 23.55
N ALA A 666 -13.48 0.78 24.06
CA ALA A 666 -12.62 1.96 24.16
C ALA A 666 -12.28 2.56 22.79
N ARG A 667 -11.98 1.71 21.79
CA ARG A 667 -11.80 2.13 20.39
C ARG A 667 -13.05 2.81 19.83
N LEU A 668 -14.21 2.22 20.06
CA LEU A 668 -15.48 2.77 19.59
C LEU A 668 -15.80 4.13 20.24
N TRP A 669 -15.54 4.26 21.53
CA TRP A 669 -15.72 5.52 22.25
C TRP A 669 -14.78 6.62 21.73
N LEU A 670 -13.52 6.29 21.45
CA LEU A 670 -12.53 7.23 20.89
C LEU A 670 -12.93 7.70 19.48
N ALA A 671 -13.43 6.78 18.65
CA ALA A 671 -13.88 7.09 17.29
C ALA A 671 -15.13 7.99 17.27
N ASP A 672 -15.92 7.99 18.33
CA ASP A 672 -17.12 8.83 18.55
C ASP A 672 -18.07 8.87 17.35
N PRO A 673 -18.52 7.71 16.82
CA PRO A 673 -19.32 7.64 15.60
C PRO A 673 -20.78 8.09 15.84
N ALA A 674 -21.40 8.66 14.81
CA ALA A 674 -22.83 8.99 14.85
C ALA A 674 -23.72 7.74 14.74
N ILE A 675 -23.20 6.66 14.17
CA ILE A 675 -23.90 5.39 13.92
C ILE A 675 -23.12 4.27 14.58
N CYS A 676 -23.75 3.49 15.45
CA CYS A 676 -23.16 2.40 16.20
C CYS A 676 -23.75 1.05 15.76
N LEU A 677 -22.92 0.17 15.21
CA LEU A 677 -23.29 -1.19 14.85
C LEU A 677 -22.58 -2.15 15.81
N LEU A 678 -23.34 -2.84 16.64
CA LEU A 678 -22.80 -3.62 17.76
C LEU A 678 -23.18 -5.09 17.63
N ASP A 679 -22.19 -5.96 17.53
CA ASP A 679 -22.38 -7.40 17.37
C ASP A 679 -22.01 -8.12 18.69
N GLU A 680 -22.99 -8.61 19.43
CA GLU A 680 -22.87 -9.24 20.76
C GLU A 680 -21.94 -8.45 21.70
N PRO A 681 -22.23 -7.16 21.96
CA PRO A 681 -21.27 -6.21 22.52
C PRO A 681 -20.83 -6.49 23.98
N THR A 682 -21.54 -7.35 24.70
CA THR A 682 -21.24 -7.71 26.10
C THR A 682 -21.07 -9.20 26.33
N ALA A 683 -21.00 -10.01 25.26
CA ALA A 683 -20.99 -11.46 25.35
C ALA A 683 -19.85 -12.04 26.22
N ALA A 684 -18.68 -11.40 26.23
CA ALA A 684 -17.50 -11.84 26.96
C ALA A 684 -17.27 -11.11 28.30
N LEU A 685 -18.18 -10.19 28.67
CA LEU A 685 -18.06 -9.43 29.92
C LEU A 685 -18.71 -10.18 31.09
N ASP A 686 -18.14 -10.01 32.26
CA ASP A 686 -18.79 -10.44 33.49
C ASP A 686 -20.01 -9.56 33.82
N GLN A 687 -20.88 -10.06 34.69
CA GLN A 687 -22.16 -9.41 34.99
C GLN A 687 -21.99 -8.02 35.60
N ALA A 688 -20.96 -7.78 36.42
CA ALA A 688 -20.70 -6.51 37.06
C ALA A 688 -20.26 -5.45 36.06
N LEU A 689 -19.33 -5.82 35.17
CA LEU A 689 -18.83 -4.95 34.11
C LEU A 689 -19.91 -4.71 33.03
N GLU A 690 -20.71 -5.75 32.70
CA GLU A 690 -21.84 -5.60 31.78
C GLU A 690 -22.83 -4.53 32.31
N GLY A 691 -23.25 -4.63 33.58
CA GLY A 691 -24.14 -3.63 34.17
C GLY A 691 -23.58 -2.21 34.15
N THR A 692 -22.29 -2.07 34.40
CA THR A 692 -21.59 -0.77 34.34
C THR A 692 -21.58 -0.21 32.94
N ILE A 693 -21.26 -1.02 31.95
CA ILE A 693 -21.20 -0.60 30.53
C ILE A 693 -22.59 -0.25 30.02
N VAL A 694 -23.62 -1.06 30.34
CA VAL A 694 -25.02 -0.78 29.95
C VAL A 694 -25.49 0.57 30.48
N ALA A 695 -25.22 0.88 31.74
CA ALA A 695 -25.59 2.19 32.34
C ALA A 695 -24.87 3.37 31.62
N ARG A 696 -23.60 3.20 31.25
CA ARG A 696 -22.86 4.21 30.49
C ARG A 696 -23.38 4.35 29.05
N LEU A 697 -23.75 3.25 28.42
CA LEU A 697 -24.29 3.22 27.06
C LEU A 697 -25.64 3.92 26.96
N GLU A 698 -26.49 3.83 27.96
CA GLU A 698 -27.78 4.51 27.98
C GLU A 698 -27.62 6.02 27.70
N THR A 699 -26.64 6.64 28.34
CA THR A 699 -26.31 8.05 28.13
C THR A 699 -25.55 8.30 26.83
N TRP A 700 -24.52 7.47 26.54
CA TRP A 700 -23.65 7.68 25.40
C TRP A 700 -24.35 7.48 24.04
N LEU A 701 -25.36 6.59 23.96
CA LEU A 701 -26.12 6.35 22.75
C LEU A 701 -27.22 7.41 22.48
N ASN A 702 -27.39 8.40 23.35
CA ASN A 702 -28.40 9.46 23.14
C ASN A 702 -28.08 10.25 21.85
N GLY A 703 -29.09 10.36 20.96
CA GLY A 703 -28.94 11.04 19.67
C GLY A 703 -28.20 10.27 18.60
N ARG A 704 -27.72 9.05 18.88
CA ARG A 704 -27.01 8.19 17.91
C ARG A 704 -27.95 7.11 17.37
N THR A 705 -27.78 6.76 16.10
CA THR A 705 -28.41 5.57 15.54
C THR A 705 -27.65 4.34 16.03
N ALA A 706 -28.32 3.40 16.68
CA ALA A 706 -27.69 2.19 17.18
C ALA A 706 -28.43 0.93 16.70
N ILE A 707 -27.71 0.01 16.10
CA ILE A 707 -28.22 -1.29 15.65
C ILE A 707 -27.40 -2.37 16.36
N ILE A 708 -28.07 -3.14 17.22
CA ILE A 708 -27.44 -4.03 18.18
C ILE A 708 -27.92 -5.46 17.96
N ALA A 709 -27.03 -6.34 17.48
CA ALA A 709 -27.29 -7.77 17.46
C ALA A 709 -26.95 -8.33 18.85
N THR A 710 -27.94 -8.85 19.56
CA THR A 710 -27.70 -9.43 20.90
C THR A 710 -28.82 -10.37 21.29
N HIS A 711 -28.54 -11.22 22.26
CA HIS A 711 -29.53 -12.05 22.96
C HIS A 711 -29.59 -11.72 24.46
N ARG A 712 -28.81 -10.72 24.93
CA ARG A 712 -28.71 -10.33 26.33
C ARG A 712 -29.74 -9.29 26.72
N LEU A 713 -30.54 -9.59 27.75
CA LEU A 713 -31.63 -8.73 28.22
C LEU A 713 -31.21 -7.31 28.63
N PRO A 714 -30.07 -7.10 29.36
CA PRO A 714 -29.65 -5.75 29.73
C PRO A 714 -29.46 -4.80 28.55
N ILE A 715 -28.91 -5.30 27.46
CA ILE A 715 -28.70 -4.53 26.23
C ILE A 715 -30.02 -4.28 25.48
N LEU A 716 -30.93 -5.27 25.48
CA LEU A 716 -32.25 -5.13 24.88
C LEU A 716 -33.06 -3.97 25.49
N GLN A 717 -32.86 -3.70 26.77
CA GLN A 717 -33.55 -2.60 27.46
C GLN A 717 -33.17 -1.21 26.92
N LEU A 718 -32.00 -1.08 26.29
CA LEU A 718 -31.51 0.16 25.66
C LEU A 718 -32.19 0.46 24.32
N THR A 719 -32.93 -0.51 23.74
CA THR A 719 -33.53 -0.41 22.41
C THR A 719 -35.05 -0.21 22.50
N GLY A 720 -35.61 0.58 21.59
CA GLY A 720 -37.05 0.82 21.48
C GLY A 720 -37.74 -0.09 20.47
N ARG A 721 -37.02 -0.63 19.50
CA ARG A 721 -37.53 -1.47 18.40
C ARG A 721 -36.75 -2.74 18.31
N THR A 722 -37.40 -3.84 17.95
CA THR A 722 -36.74 -5.14 17.82
C THR A 722 -37.11 -5.81 16.51
N ILE A 723 -36.12 -6.34 15.82
CA ILE A 723 -36.22 -7.10 14.57
C ILE A 723 -35.82 -8.52 14.86
N ILE A 724 -36.57 -9.50 14.34
CA ILE A 724 -36.24 -10.91 14.41
C ILE A 724 -35.81 -11.39 13.03
N LEU A 725 -34.57 -11.91 12.96
CA LEU A 725 -34.03 -12.57 11.77
C LEU A 725 -34.09 -14.10 11.92
N GLN A 726 -34.60 -14.77 10.89
CA GLN A 726 -34.58 -16.23 10.76
C GLN A 726 -34.18 -16.61 9.35
N ASN A 727 -33.11 -17.39 9.20
CA ASN A 727 -32.57 -17.83 7.90
C ASN A 727 -32.41 -16.66 6.90
N GLY A 728 -31.83 -15.56 7.36
CA GLY A 728 -31.57 -14.37 6.54
C GLY A 728 -32.79 -13.49 6.24
N ARG A 729 -33.98 -13.85 6.68
CA ARG A 729 -35.24 -13.10 6.45
C ARG A 729 -35.71 -12.44 7.71
N MET A 730 -36.33 -11.27 7.56
CA MET A 730 -36.99 -10.58 8.63
C MET A 730 -38.38 -11.19 8.83
N VAL A 731 -38.60 -11.81 9.99
CA VAL A 731 -39.88 -12.48 10.32
C VAL A 731 -40.75 -11.66 11.25
N MET A 732 -40.17 -10.70 11.96
CA MET A 732 -40.90 -9.81 12.87
C MET A 732 -40.13 -8.48 12.98
N ASP A 733 -40.89 -7.39 13.08
CA ASP A 733 -40.38 -6.03 13.25
C ASP A 733 -41.45 -5.20 14.00
N GLY A 734 -41.06 -4.57 15.10
CA GLY A 734 -41.99 -3.77 15.88
C GLY A 734 -41.38 -3.22 17.18
N PRO A 735 -42.22 -2.53 18.00
CA PRO A 735 -41.80 -2.11 19.33
C PRO A 735 -41.29 -3.28 20.15
N ARG A 736 -40.20 -3.04 20.91
CA ARG A 736 -39.51 -4.11 21.68
C ARG A 736 -40.50 -4.94 22.52
N ASP A 737 -41.37 -4.27 23.28
CA ASP A 737 -42.22 -4.95 24.24
C ASP A 737 -43.27 -5.84 23.57
N ASP A 738 -43.80 -5.43 22.42
CA ASP A 738 -44.73 -6.21 21.61
C ASP A 738 -44.08 -7.46 21.03
N VAL A 739 -42.88 -7.30 20.48
CA VAL A 739 -42.12 -8.40 19.92
C VAL A 739 -41.71 -9.40 21.00
N MET A 740 -41.33 -8.93 22.19
CA MET A 740 -40.94 -9.79 23.31
C MET A 740 -42.15 -10.55 23.88
N ALA A 741 -43.33 -9.91 23.95
CA ALA A 741 -44.60 -10.58 24.37
C ALA A 741 -44.99 -11.69 23.40
N GLN A 742 -44.91 -11.44 22.08
CA GLN A 742 -45.19 -12.44 21.05
C GLN A 742 -44.21 -13.63 21.09
N LEU A 743 -42.90 -13.38 21.38
CA LEU A 743 -41.91 -14.44 21.55
C LEU A 743 -42.20 -15.31 22.79
N ALA A 744 -42.66 -14.69 23.88
CA ALA A 744 -43.02 -15.41 25.11
C ALA A 744 -44.21 -16.35 24.88
N THR A 745 -45.25 -15.88 24.16
CA THR A 745 -46.42 -16.69 23.79
C THR A 745 -46.10 -17.84 22.86
N ARG A 746 -45.17 -17.64 21.86
CA ARG A 746 -44.72 -18.72 20.96
C ARG A 746 -43.86 -19.79 21.65
N LYS A 747 -43.17 -19.46 22.74
CA LYS A 747 -42.42 -20.45 23.55
C LYS A 747 -43.31 -21.26 24.48
N ALA A 748 -44.51 -20.77 24.79
CA ALA A 748 -45.46 -21.44 25.66
C ALA A 748 -46.40 -22.36 24.90
N SER A 749 -46.55 -22.21 23.60
CA SER A 749 -47.24 -23.09 22.67
C SER A 749 -46.28 -24.10 22.04
#